data_f461c272bdd5f891bbc007547800ebc1
#
_entry.id   f461c272bdd5f891bbc007547800ebc1
#
_cell.length_a   1.000
_cell.length_b   1.000
_cell.length_c   1.000
_cell.angle_alpha   90.00
_cell.angle_beta   90.00
_cell.angle_gamma   90.00
#
_symmetry.space_group_name_H-M   'P 1'
#
loop_
_entity.id
_entity.type
_entity.pdbx_description
1 polymer ?
#
loop_
_entity_poly.entity_id
_entity_poly.type
_entity_poly.pdbx_seq_one_letter_code
_entity_poly.pdbx_strand_id
1 'polypeptide(L)'
;MKILTVENIVNALQATLVNGDEYKEKVLEGAAIDSRKVAKDNLFFAIKGDKVDGHDFIKAAFDNGAGAVICERVPDGEEGICIVVEDTVEALKKLASYYREQLGIKVVGVTGSIGKTTTKEFIATVLSQKYNVFRTEKNQNNLIGLPLSILNIKENNEVAVLEMGISEFGEMTKLSEIAKPDICVITNISACHLETLGSLDGVFKAKTEIFEHMNPEGDVCVCGDDERLATLKEVKGKKVVTFGFDEKNEVHPTKIVNRGLWGSECTIENGDGIFNVSVPLAGKHMIMDALAAISVAKILDVTAEQVSFGISCVKALAGRNNIIQKNGITILDDCYNASPESMKSALDLLTEAITPTVAILGDMFEQGENEDKGHEEIGKYAVDKGINTIVCVGTLSKKMYDKAQSESSVKEDIEVLYFATVDEAIENLDKFIKKDDTVLIKASNGMKFNRILEAVTSDKIQFEKREEKLFKKPNIVNANLDELMSEIKNVGAKKEDEQGTDENNTETPAGSEENKAVSVKPEKSADQKEKEGARKQLALIIGAAATLILIGFAVFGIIRYNKYKDVTEGIVVYLDGTKYETKGLIEDGVIAVTDDGLVWRNDNQNVAMGYDGKSFFYAVPDGGNYELFVCDRNGKNKKTVAKTVRRYDILKKDNIIFISGNALYTYNVKKDETNLVAEEVLKYSLNEKKNEFVYYTFSGGLYYMKAGKPETLVLLDENVTSFEYADPDLKNIFYYKLNGLYVCKSGKENLFIAPEAKNLYIAEKEKNTKIYYFDEDNRLYYFNVKDSEPKIVTDNATGVFGMAYGYASLMAMDSNGEWKYIKDDKIYELKDFSVGRSMQVVGADKKNLYFINIDALTNVGSLYSVSDKGFSKQKKPVLESTNVSSVEYIGEGNIFVNKTDGGGNNDLYEREKLIARNVEVGSLKKTEFGNDYVFAYQVSDTDGFYKIVLYNGSTIKEIGSSLDKDVVALSKRKIYFRTKGNVMFDIKFFNGSKVKSYRENVTEFKYIQY
;
A
#
# COMPACT_ATOMS: atom_id res chain seq x y z
N MET A 1 -1.53 -30.89 -14.40
CA MET A 1 -2.73 -31.77 -14.56
C MET A 1 -3.84 -31.12 -13.77
N LYS A 2 -4.97 -30.82 -14.38
CA LYS A 2 -6.06 -30.12 -13.68
C LYS A 2 -6.75 -31.08 -12.72
N ILE A 3 -6.92 -30.70 -11.46
CA ILE A 3 -7.33 -31.59 -10.37
C ILE A 3 -8.86 -31.78 -10.38
N LEU A 4 -9.64 -30.71 -10.55
CA LEU A 4 -11.09 -30.74 -10.50
C LEU A 4 -11.71 -31.01 -11.89
N THR A 5 -11.52 -32.21 -12.44
CA THR A 5 -12.32 -32.68 -13.58
C THR A 5 -13.61 -33.35 -13.09
N VAL A 6 -14.65 -33.38 -13.91
CA VAL A 6 -15.91 -34.07 -13.59
C VAL A 6 -15.64 -35.52 -13.21
N GLU A 7 -14.76 -36.23 -13.95
CA GLU A 7 -14.38 -37.60 -13.65
C GLU A 7 -13.69 -37.76 -12.29
N ASN A 8 -12.72 -36.90 -11.96
CA ASN A 8 -12.02 -36.91 -10.67
C ASN A 8 -12.98 -36.67 -9.52
N ILE A 9 -13.95 -35.77 -9.68
CA ILE A 9 -14.95 -35.45 -8.67
C ILE A 9 -15.86 -36.65 -8.45
N VAL A 10 -16.38 -37.24 -9.53
CA VAL A 10 -17.24 -38.44 -9.47
C VAL A 10 -16.52 -39.58 -8.77
N ASN A 11 -15.25 -39.84 -9.12
CA ASN A 11 -14.44 -40.89 -8.52
C ASN A 11 -14.16 -40.64 -7.02
N ALA A 12 -13.76 -39.40 -6.66
CA ALA A 12 -13.47 -39.01 -5.28
C ALA A 12 -14.68 -39.13 -4.38
N LEU A 13 -15.86 -38.82 -4.89
CA LEU A 13 -17.11 -38.86 -4.13
C LEU A 13 -17.81 -40.25 -4.22
N GLN A 14 -17.41 -41.11 -5.17
CA GLN A 14 -18.11 -42.33 -5.53
C GLN A 14 -19.59 -42.04 -5.92
N ALA A 15 -19.78 -40.93 -6.66
CA ALA A 15 -21.08 -40.38 -6.99
C ALA A 15 -21.62 -40.90 -8.31
N THR A 16 -22.93 -40.70 -8.57
CA THR A 16 -23.58 -41.02 -9.83
C THR A 16 -23.56 -39.78 -10.73
N LEU A 17 -23.02 -39.94 -11.95
CA LEU A 17 -23.03 -38.87 -12.94
C LEU A 17 -24.31 -38.91 -13.80
N VAL A 18 -24.98 -37.77 -13.93
CA VAL A 18 -26.19 -37.60 -14.76
C VAL A 18 -25.93 -36.49 -15.77
N ASN A 19 -26.27 -36.68 -17.02
CA ASN A 19 -26.09 -35.75 -18.16
C ASN A 19 -24.65 -35.35 -18.40
N GLY A 20 -23.65 -36.11 -17.95
CA GLY A 20 -22.25 -35.68 -17.96
C GLY A 20 -21.25 -36.63 -18.64
N ASP A 21 -21.70 -37.76 -19.22
CA ASP A 21 -20.79 -38.78 -19.74
C ASP A 21 -19.84 -38.31 -20.85
N GLU A 22 -20.26 -37.33 -21.64
CA GLU A 22 -19.43 -36.69 -22.69
C GLU A 22 -18.48 -35.60 -22.16
N TYR A 23 -18.65 -35.20 -20.88
CA TYR A 23 -17.95 -34.08 -20.24
C TYR A 23 -17.01 -34.49 -19.10
N LYS A 24 -16.59 -35.78 -19.04
CA LYS A 24 -15.73 -36.30 -17.97
C LYS A 24 -14.44 -35.52 -17.77
N GLU A 25 -13.84 -35.06 -18.87
CA GLU A 25 -12.60 -34.28 -18.87
C GLU A 25 -12.85 -32.77 -18.60
N LYS A 26 -14.11 -32.33 -18.47
CA LYS A 26 -14.41 -30.94 -18.19
C LYS A 26 -13.83 -30.53 -16.85
N VAL A 27 -13.05 -29.43 -16.87
CA VAL A 27 -12.44 -28.85 -15.68
C VAL A 27 -13.37 -27.86 -15.06
N LEU A 28 -13.51 -27.91 -13.73
CA LEU A 28 -14.28 -26.94 -12.95
C LEU A 28 -13.33 -26.00 -12.20
N GLU A 29 -13.71 -24.72 -12.09
CA GLU A 29 -12.88 -23.65 -11.55
C GLU A 29 -13.46 -23.09 -10.27
N GLY A 30 -13.22 -23.77 -9.13
CA GLY A 30 -13.71 -23.38 -7.81
C GLY A 30 -15.12 -23.87 -7.52
N ALA A 31 -15.65 -23.51 -6.36
CA ALA A 31 -16.93 -23.98 -5.85
C ALA A 31 -17.78 -22.85 -5.27
N ALA A 32 -19.11 -23.03 -5.32
CA ALA A 32 -20.10 -22.12 -4.74
C ALA A 32 -21.26 -22.87 -4.09
N ILE A 33 -21.86 -22.28 -3.05
CA ILE A 33 -23.09 -22.75 -2.38
C ILE A 33 -24.23 -21.73 -2.49
N ASP A 34 -23.95 -20.54 -3.02
CA ASP A 34 -24.92 -19.47 -3.29
C ASP A 34 -25.02 -19.28 -4.81
N SER A 35 -26.17 -19.58 -5.40
CA SER A 35 -26.37 -19.52 -6.84
C SER A 35 -26.06 -18.14 -7.45
N ARG A 36 -26.23 -17.06 -6.67
CA ARG A 36 -25.94 -15.67 -7.08
C ARG A 36 -24.44 -15.37 -7.17
N LYS A 37 -23.60 -16.22 -6.58
CA LYS A 37 -22.12 -16.09 -6.55
C LYS A 37 -21.43 -17.07 -7.47
N VAL A 38 -22.19 -17.87 -8.20
CA VAL A 38 -21.66 -18.80 -9.18
C VAL A 38 -20.97 -18.01 -10.28
N ALA A 39 -19.73 -18.38 -10.58
CA ALA A 39 -18.98 -17.92 -11.74
C ALA A 39 -18.93 -19.00 -12.82
N LYS A 40 -18.48 -18.64 -14.01
CA LYS A 40 -18.34 -19.57 -15.14
C LYS A 40 -17.50 -20.77 -14.73
N ASP A 41 -18.01 -21.97 -15.08
CA ASP A 41 -17.41 -23.27 -14.79
C ASP A 41 -17.21 -23.59 -13.30
N ASN A 42 -17.89 -22.90 -12.37
CA ASN A 42 -17.91 -23.27 -10.96
C ASN A 42 -18.66 -24.61 -10.75
N LEU A 43 -18.28 -25.31 -9.69
CA LEU A 43 -19.02 -26.43 -9.11
C LEU A 43 -20.00 -25.87 -8.07
N PHE A 44 -21.31 -26.01 -8.32
CA PHE A 44 -22.33 -25.57 -7.38
C PHE A 44 -22.75 -26.72 -6.47
N PHE A 45 -22.78 -26.50 -5.16
CA PHE A 45 -23.30 -27.46 -4.17
C PHE A 45 -24.72 -27.06 -3.75
N ALA A 46 -25.69 -27.91 -4.07
CA ALA A 46 -27.10 -27.71 -3.71
C ALA A 46 -27.37 -28.14 -2.26
N ILE A 47 -26.89 -27.35 -1.30
CA ILE A 47 -27.00 -27.71 0.14
C ILE A 47 -28.39 -27.33 0.65
N LYS A 48 -29.00 -28.25 1.40
CA LYS A 48 -30.24 -28.00 2.12
C LYS A 48 -29.96 -27.35 3.46
N GLY A 49 -30.36 -26.07 3.59
CA GLY A 49 -30.29 -25.33 4.85
C GLY A 49 -31.60 -25.34 5.63
N ASP A 50 -31.59 -24.75 6.84
CA ASP A 50 -32.77 -24.72 7.74
C ASP A 50 -33.96 -23.96 7.15
N LYS A 51 -33.71 -22.94 6.36
CA LYS A 51 -34.74 -22.03 5.81
C LYS A 51 -34.91 -22.14 4.31
N VAL A 52 -33.96 -22.68 3.59
CA VAL A 52 -33.89 -22.65 2.13
C VAL A 52 -33.25 -23.95 1.64
N ASP A 53 -33.84 -24.60 0.65
CA ASP A 53 -33.24 -25.78 0.00
C ASP A 53 -32.44 -25.34 -1.24
N GLY A 54 -31.12 -25.62 -1.25
CA GLY A 54 -30.24 -25.30 -2.37
C GLY A 54 -30.64 -25.95 -3.69
N HIS A 55 -31.38 -27.06 -3.65
CA HIS A 55 -31.87 -27.76 -4.83
C HIS A 55 -32.86 -26.91 -5.66
N ASP A 56 -33.59 -25.99 -5.03
CA ASP A 56 -34.51 -25.06 -5.71
C ASP A 56 -33.78 -24.04 -6.60
N PHE A 57 -32.47 -23.93 -6.45
CA PHE A 57 -31.62 -22.96 -7.17
C PHE A 57 -30.69 -23.61 -8.20
N ILE A 58 -30.79 -24.91 -8.47
CA ILE A 58 -29.95 -25.62 -9.44
C ILE A 58 -30.04 -24.95 -10.82
N LYS A 59 -31.25 -24.69 -11.30
CA LYS A 59 -31.44 -24.00 -12.58
C LYS A 59 -30.80 -22.62 -12.59
N ALA A 60 -30.97 -21.84 -11.53
CA ALA A 60 -30.36 -20.51 -11.41
C ALA A 60 -28.81 -20.61 -11.36
N ALA A 61 -28.26 -21.65 -10.79
CA ALA A 61 -26.81 -21.87 -10.79
C ALA A 61 -26.29 -22.16 -12.21
N PHE A 62 -26.99 -22.97 -13.00
CA PHE A 62 -26.64 -23.20 -14.40
C PHE A 62 -26.79 -21.93 -15.24
N ASP A 63 -27.89 -21.18 -15.07
CA ASP A 63 -28.14 -19.91 -15.75
C ASP A 63 -27.03 -18.87 -15.45
N ASN A 64 -26.40 -18.95 -14.26
CA ASN A 64 -25.27 -18.10 -13.85
C ASN A 64 -23.89 -18.69 -14.24
N GLY A 65 -23.84 -19.84 -14.93
CA GLY A 65 -22.62 -20.40 -15.51
C GLY A 65 -22.00 -21.54 -14.73
N ALA A 66 -22.71 -22.22 -13.83
CA ALA A 66 -22.20 -23.43 -13.20
C ALA A 66 -21.78 -24.45 -14.25
N GLY A 67 -20.59 -25.01 -14.09
CA GLY A 67 -20.07 -26.06 -14.96
C GLY A 67 -20.64 -27.44 -14.67
N ALA A 68 -20.95 -27.69 -13.40
CA ALA A 68 -21.66 -28.86 -12.89
C ALA A 68 -22.27 -28.55 -11.51
N VAL A 69 -23.21 -29.40 -11.06
CA VAL A 69 -23.91 -29.30 -9.78
C VAL A 69 -23.76 -30.59 -8.99
N ILE A 70 -23.43 -30.49 -7.70
CA ILE A 70 -23.55 -31.59 -6.73
C ILE A 70 -24.89 -31.45 -6.03
N CYS A 71 -25.70 -32.52 -6.08
CA CYS A 71 -27.05 -32.54 -5.53
C CYS A 71 -27.45 -33.93 -5.00
N GLU A 72 -28.48 -33.99 -4.15
CA GLU A 72 -29.07 -35.24 -3.65
C GLU A 72 -30.15 -35.75 -4.57
N ARG A 73 -30.74 -34.88 -5.37
CA ARG A 73 -31.76 -35.19 -6.38
C ARG A 73 -31.62 -34.25 -7.59
N VAL A 74 -31.84 -34.80 -8.77
CA VAL A 74 -31.84 -34.01 -10.01
C VAL A 74 -33.27 -33.46 -10.22
N PRO A 75 -33.48 -32.18 -10.47
CA PRO A 75 -34.78 -31.63 -10.83
C PRO A 75 -35.30 -32.22 -12.15
N ASP A 76 -36.64 -32.36 -12.27
CA ASP A 76 -37.26 -32.85 -13.50
C ASP A 76 -36.97 -31.91 -14.67
N GLY A 77 -36.47 -32.48 -15.78
CA GLY A 77 -36.13 -31.73 -17.01
C GLY A 77 -34.81 -30.96 -16.96
N GLU A 78 -33.98 -31.19 -15.95
CA GLU A 78 -32.63 -30.60 -15.92
C GLU A 78 -31.72 -31.34 -16.89
N GLU A 79 -31.03 -30.56 -17.78
CA GLU A 79 -30.14 -31.08 -18.81
C GLU A 79 -28.66 -30.83 -18.46
N GLY A 80 -28.37 -30.05 -17.43
CA GLY A 80 -27.02 -29.71 -16.95
C GLY A 80 -26.33 -30.90 -16.28
N ILE A 81 -24.98 -30.82 -16.14
CA ILE A 81 -24.18 -31.87 -15.54
C ILE A 81 -24.47 -31.95 -14.04
N CYS A 82 -25.09 -33.04 -13.61
CA CYS A 82 -25.42 -33.30 -12.19
C CYS A 82 -24.61 -34.48 -11.66
N ILE A 83 -23.98 -34.28 -10.51
CA ILE A 83 -23.24 -35.29 -9.75
C ILE A 83 -24.07 -35.58 -8.51
N VAL A 84 -24.71 -36.76 -8.48
CA VAL A 84 -25.67 -37.13 -7.47
C VAL A 84 -24.97 -37.86 -6.32
N VAL A 85 -25.19 -37.37 -5.10
CA VAL A 85 -24.60 -37.86 -3.85
C VAL A 85 -25.70 -38.12 -2.81
N GLU A 86 -25.40 -38.82 -1.74
CA GLU A 86 -26.34 -39.08 -0.64
C GLU A 86 -26.52 -37.85 0.27
N ASP A 87 -25.44 -37.08 0.51
CA ASP A 87 -25.40 -35.88 1.36
C ASP A 87 -24.45 -34.86 0.74
N THR A 88 -24.98 -33.68 0.41
CA THR A 88 -24.22 -32.61 -0.26
C THR A 88 -23.20 -31.93 0.68
N VAL A 89 -23.41 -31.91 1.99
CA VAL A 89 -22.48 -31.35 2.97
C VAL A 89 -21.28 -32.31 3.17
N GLU A 90 -21.54 -33.61 3.31
CA GLU A 90 -20.47 -34.60 3.40
C GLU A 90 -19.68 -34.70 2.09
N ALA A 91 -20.35 -34.58 0.94
CA ALA A 91 -19.68 -34.48 -0.35
C ALA A 91 -18.74 -33.27 -0.45
N LEU A 92 -19.17 -32.09 0.05
CA LEU A 92 -18.35 -30.89 0.11
C LEU A 92 -17.08 -31.13 0.93
N LYS A 93 -17.17 -31.68 2.13
CA LYS A 93 -16.06 -31.99 3.02
C LYS A 93 -15.10 -32.99 2.38
N LYS A 94 -15.64 -34.12 1.86
CA LYS A 94 -14.85 -35.19 1.22
C LYS A 94 -14.10 -34.70 -0.01
N LEU A 95 -14.78 -33.91 -0.87
CA LEU A 95 -14.13 -33.32 -2.06
C LEU A 95 -13.06 -32.31 -1.68
N ALA A 96 -13.29 -31.47 -0.67
CA ALA A 96 -12.30 -30.52 -0.21
C ALA A 96 -11.05 -31.22 0.38
N SER A 97 -11.22 -32.28 1.16
CA SER A 97 -10.11 -33.10 1.68
C SER A 97 -9.32 -33.75 0.53
N TYR A 98 -10.01 -34.32 -0.45
CA TYR A 98 -9.40 -34.89 -1.66
C TYR A 98 -8.60 -33.81 -2.42
N TYR A 99 -9.21 -32.66 -2.66
CA TYR A 99 -8.56 -31.54 -3.38
C TYR A 99 -7.33 -31.06 -2.63
N ARG A 100 -7.42 -30.88 -1.31
CA ARG A 100 -6.30 -30.48 -0.44
C ARG A 100 -5.11 -31.43 -0.57
N GLU A 101 -5.34 -32.72 -0.62
CA GLU A 101 -4.29 -33.74 -0.76
C GLU A 101 -3.57 -33.68 -2.10
N GLN A 102 -4.28 -33.29 -3.16
CA GLN A 102 -3.69 -33.15 -4.50
C GLN A 102 -2.92 -31.84 -4.68
N LEU A 103 -3.21 -30.83 -3.83
CA LEU A 103 -2.49 -29.56 -3.86
C LEU A 103 -1.14 -29.68 -3.15
N GLY A 104 -0.04 -29.50 -3.87
CA GLY A 104 1.33 -29.50 -3.32
C GLY A 104 1.72 -28.22 -2.58
N ILE A 105 0.77 -27.58 -1.86
CA ILE A 105 0.97 -26.28 -1.20
C ILE A 105 1.13 -26.43 0.30
N LYS A 106 1.72 -25.41 0.96
CA LYS A 106 1.75 -25.32 2.42
C LYS A 106 0.45 -24.73 2.96
N VAL A 107 -0.09 -25.31 4.02
CA VAL A 107 -1.30 -24.85 4.70
C VAL A 107 -0.98 -24.39 6.11
N VAL A 108 -1.33 -23.14 6.43
CA VAL A 108 -1.27 -22.57 7.77
C VAL A 108 -2.69 -22.54 8.33
N GLY A 109 -2.96 -23.34 9.37
CA GLY A 109 -4.23 -23.37 10.09
C GLY A 109 -4.18 -22.41 11.28
N VAL A 110 -5.09 -21.45 11.35
CA VAL A 110 -5.14 -20.42 12.41
C VAL A 110 -6.40 -20.58 13.25
N THR A 111 -6.22 -20.82 14.54
CA THR A 111 -7.32 -20.88 15.53
C THR A 111 -6.98 -20.08 16.79
N GLY A 112 -7.90 -20.03 17.73
CA GLY A 112 -7.81 -19.34 19.01
C GLY A 112 -9.15 -18.79 19.45
N SER A 113 -9.24 -18.25 20.65
CA SER A 113 -10.48 -17.65 21.15
C SER A 113 -10.72 -16.30 20.48
N ILE A 114 -9.72 -15.42 20.48
CA ILE A 114 -9.76 -14.06 19.96
C ILE A 114 -8.60 -13.88 18.95
N GLY A 115 -8.75 -12.93 17.99
CA GLY A 115 -7.68 -12.53 17.08
C GLY A 115 -7.53 -13.37 15.82
N LYS A 116 -8.18 -14.54 15.68
CA LYS A 116 -8.05 -15.47 14.53
C LYS A 116 -8.00 -14.77 13.15
N THR A 117 -9.01 -13.96 12.86
CA THR A 117 -9.14 -13.29 11.56
C THR A 117 -8.03 -12.26 11.35
N THR A 118 -7.72 -11.47 12.37
CA THR A 118 -6.65 -10.46 12.29
C THR A 118 -5.29 -11.12 12.14
N THR A 119 -5.00 -12.14 12.96
CA THR A 119 -3.77 -12.95 12.83
C THR A 119 -3.64 -13.57 11.45
N LYS A 120 -4.73 -14.14 10.89
CA LYS A 120 -4.76 -14.67 9.52
C LYS A 120 -4.38 -13.59 8.50
N GLU A 121 -4.91 -12.38 8.62
CA GLU A 121 -4.59 -11.27 7.70
C GLU A 121 -3.12 -10.84 7.84
N PHE A 122 -2.58 -10.76 9.07
CA PHE A 122 -1.16 -10.49 9.30
C PHE A 122 -0.29 -11.56 8.64
N ILE A 123 -0.56 -12.85 8.91
CA ILE A 123 0.18 -13.97 8.33
C ILE A 123 0.11 -13.93 6.79
N ALA A 124 -1.09 -13.81 6.23
CA ALA A 124 -1.26 -13.80 4.78
C ALA A 124 -0.55 -12.61 4.12
N THR A 125 -0.63 -11.41 4.72
CA THR A 125 0.02 -10.21 4.18
C THR A 125 1.55 -10.32 4.25
N VAL A 126 2.08 -10.86 5.34
CA VAL A 126 3.52 -11.09 5.50
C VAL A 126 4.02 -12.15 4.51
N LEU A 127 3.34 -13.30 4.42
CA LEU A 127 3.73 -14.36 3.50
C LEU A 127 3.60 -13.96 2.03
N SER A 128 2.67 -13.06 1.70
CA SER A 128 2.51 -12.52 0.33
C SER A 128 3.72 -11.73 -0.16
N GLN A 129 4.68 -11.42 0.71
CA GLN A 129 5.93 -10.80 0.30
C GLN A 129 6.91 -11.78 -0.38
N LYS A 130 6.64 -13.09 -0.23
CA LYS A 130 7.49 -14.15 -0.79
C LYS A 130 6.70 -15.15 -1.65
N TYR A 131 5.46 -15.43 -1.31
CA TYR A 131 4.64 -16.51 -1.86
C TYR A 131 3.36 -15.98 -2.52
N ASN A 132 2.79 -16.75 -3.44
CA ASN A 132 1.43 -16.56 -3.90
C ASN A 132 0.47 -17.18 -2.87
N VAL A 133 -0.16 -16.33 -2.04
CA VAL A 133 -0.91 -16.74 -0.86
C VAL A 133 -2.41 -16.72 -1.12
N PHE A 134 -3.07 -17.83 -0.83
CA PHE A 134 -4.52 -17.89 -0.63
C PHE A 134 -4.85 -17.66 0.86
N ARG A 135 -5.98 -17.01 1.15
CA ARG A 135 -6.50 -16.87 2.52
C ARG A 135 -8.01 -17.03 2.56
N THR A 136 -8.53 -17.57 3.65
CA THR A 136 -9.96 -17.65 3.93
C THR A 136 -10.60 -16.27 3.89
N GLU A 137 -11.66 -16.12 3.10
CA GLU A 137 -12.45 -14.89 3.03
C GLU A 137 -13.45 -14.79 4.18
N LYS A 138 -13.61 -13.60 4.75
CA LYS A 138 -14.60 -13.31 5.79
C LYS A 138 -14.55 -14.33 6.94
N ASN A 139 -15.69 -14.96 7.27
CA ASN A 139 -15.87 -15.95 8.32
C ASN A 139 -16.10 -17.38 7.78
N GLN A 140 -15.52 -17.71 6.62
CA GLN A 140 -15.62 -19.08 6.07
C GLN A 140 -14.70 -20.04 6.82
N ASN A 141 -14.90 -20.19 8.13
CA ASN A 141 -14.00 -20.89 9.06
C ASN A 141 -14.61 -22.10 9.73
N ASN A 142 -15.85 -22.47 9.38
CA ASN A 142 -16.60 -23.59 9.94
C ASN A 142 -16.66 -24.81 8.98
N LEU A 143 -17.42 -25.86 9.35
CA LEU A 143 -17.55 -27.12 8.61
C LEU A 143 -18.16 -27.03 7.19
N ILE A 144 -18.65 -25.86 6.78
CA ILE A 144 -19.10 -25.56 5.41
C ILE A 144 -18.13 -24.57 4.75
N GLY A 145 -17.78 -23.48 5.45
CA GLY A 145 -16.98 -22.41 4.90
C GLY A 145 -15.54 -22.78 4.60
N LEU A 146 -14.89 -23.58 5.49
CA LEU A 146 -13.52 -24.04 5.29
C LEU A 146 -13.39 -24.96 4.06
N PRO A 147 -14.22 -26.01 3.90
CA PRO A 147 -14.19 -26.84 2.70
C PRO A 147 -14.42 -26.03 1.42
N LEU A 148 -15.39 -25.11 1.44
CA LEU A 148 -15.65 -24.22 0.31
C LEU A 148 -14.42 -23.36 -0.02
N SER A 149 -13.75 -22.81 0.99
CA SER A 149 -12.51 -22.03 0.82
C SER A 149 -11.40 -22.86 0.18
N ILE A 150 -11.22 -24.11 0.64
CA ILE A 150 -10.21 -25.03 0.10
C ILE A 150 -10.45 -25.30 -1.39
N LEU A 151 -11.70 -25.56 -1.82
CA LEU A 151 -12.04 -25.78 -3.23
C LEU A 151 -11.85 -24.55 -4.12
N ASN A 152 -11.67 -23.39 -3.53
CA ASN A 152 -11.37 -22.14 -4.24
C ASN A 152 -9.87 -21.77 -4.26
N ILE A 153 -9.00 -22.58 -3.66
CA ILE A 153 -7.54 -22.43 -3.79
C ILE A 153 -7.14 -22.72 -5.23
N LYS A 154 -6.33 -21.86 -5.82
CA LYS A 154 -5.86 -22.06 -7.20
C LYS A 154 -4.59 -22.92 -7.23
N GLU A 155 -4.38 -23.69 -8.29
CA GLU A 155 -3.21 -24.55 -8.45
C GLU A 155 -1.86 -23.81 -8.45
N ASN A 156 -1.88 -22.49 -8.70
CA ASN A 156 -0.70 -21.64 -8.65
C ASN A 156 -0.48 -20.96 -7.29
N ASN A 157 -1.34 -21.18 -6.30
CA ASN A 157 -1.06 -20.76 -4.93
C ASN A 157 0.03 -21.64 -4.35
N GLU A 158 0.90 -21.06 -3.53
CA GLU A 158 2.03 -21.75 -2.89
C GLU A 158 1.76 -21.99 -1.41
N VAL A 159 1.01 -21.08 -0.78
CA VAL A 159 0.61 -21.15 0.62
C VAL A 159 -0.87 -20.80 0.75
N ALA A 160 -1.58 -21.53 1.64
CA ALA A 160 -2.93 -21.18 2.05
C ALA A 160 -2.98 -20.89 3.55
N VAL A 161 -3.56 -19.75 3.95
CA VAL A 161 -3.78 -19.37 5.34
C VAL A 161 -5.26 -19.53 5.64
N LEU A 162 -5.60 -20.57 6.41
CA LEU A 162 -6.96 -21.01 6.67
C LEU A 162 -7.36 -20.71 8.11
N GLU A 163 -8.40 -19.88 8.30
CA GLU A 163 -9.02 -19.65 9.59
C GLU A 163 -9.90 -20.86 9.97
N MET A 164 -9.74 -21.36 11.21
CA MET A 164 -10.45 -22.53 11.72
C MET A 164 -11.17 -22.16 13.02
N GLY A 165 -12.49 -22.03 12.93
CA GLY A 165 -13.39 -21.62 14.03
C GLY A 165 -14.24 -22.80 14.48
N ILE A 166 -14.43 -22.92 15.81
CA ILE A 166 -15.25 -23.98 16.41
C ILE A 166 -16.15 -23.41 17.51
N SER A 167 -17.26 -24.12 17.75
CA SER A 167 -18.18 -23.88 18.86
C SER A 167 -18.35 -25.11 19.76
N GLU A 168 -18.01 -26.29 19.28
CA GLU A 168 -18.21 -27.58 19.99
C GLU A 168 -16.98 -28.48 19.90
N PHE A 169 -16.88 -29.46 20.79
CA PHE A 169 -15.86 -30.52 20.75
C PHE A 169 -15.97 -31.37 19.47
N GLY A 170 -14.85 -31.76 18.91
CA GLY A 170 -14.75 -32.59 17.71
C GLY A 170 -14.95 -31.83 16.40
N GLU A 171 -15.36 -30.57 16.41
CA GLU A 171 -15.43 -29.74 15.19
C GLU A 171 -14.03 -29.44 14.65
N MET A 172 -13.05 -29.13 15.55
CA MET A 172 -11.68 -28.84 15.15
C MET A 172 -11.00 -30.08 14.57
N THR A 173 -11.26 -31.27 15.12
CA THR A 173 -10.82 -32.55 14.56
C THR A 173 -11.23 -32.70 13.09
N LYS A 174 -12.53 -32.48 12.80
CA LYS A 174 -13.05 -32.51 11.42
C LYS A 174 -12.45 -31.47 10.51
N LEU A 175 -12.29 -30.24 11.01
CA LEU A 175 -11.64 -29.15 10.24
C LEU A 175 -10.17 -29.47 9.96
N SER A 176 -9.45 -30.04 10.95
CA SER A 176 -8.06 -30.45 10.81
C SER A 176 -7.92 -31.62 9.81
N GLU A 177 -8.85 -32.57 9.81
CA GLU A 177 -8.90 -33.67 8.84
C GLU A 177 -9.04 -33.19 7.40
N ILE A 178 -9.86 -32.16 7.19
CA ILE A 178 -10.07 -31.57 5.85
C ILE A 178 -8.87 -30.69 5.43
N ALA A 179 -8.37 -29.84 6.32
CA ALA A 179 -7.33 -28.85 6.00
C ALA A 179 -5.92 -29.46 5.97
N LYS A 180 -5.64 -30.48 6.80
CA LYS A 180 -4.32 -31.10 6.99
C LYS A 180 -3.20 -30.06 7.08
N PRO A 181 -3.22 -29.18 8.11
CA PRO A 181 -2.31 -28.05 8.18
C PRO A 181 -0.85 -28.49 8.30
N ASP A 182 0.05 -27.79 7.60
CA ASP A 182 1.50 -27.93 7.74
C ASP A 182 2.02 -27.07 8.91
N ILE A 183 1.35 -25.96 9.22
CA ILE A 183 1.66 -25.10 10.35
C ILE A 183 0.36 -24.81 11.09
N CYS A 184 0.36 -25.06 12.41
CA CYS A 184 -0.78 -24.75 13.28
C CYS A 184 -0.47 -23.52 14.14
N VAL A 185 -1.37 -22.53 14.14
CA VAL A 185 -1.25 -21.32 14.96
C VAL A 185 -2.42 -21.24 15.94
N ILE A 186 -2.12 -21.12 17.25
CA ILE A 186 -3.14 -20.85 18.27
C ILE A 186 -2.85 -19.52 18.93
N THR A 187 -3.77 -18.54 18.76
CA THR A 187 -3.56 -17.17 19.21
C THR A 187 -3.65 -17.00 20.73
N ASN A 188 -4.70 -17.54 21.35
CA ASN A 188 -4.93 -17.50 22.81
C ASN A 188 -6.06 -18.45 23.22
N ILE A 189 -6.17 -18.68 24.54
CA ILE A 189 -7.26 -19.42 25.20
C ILE A 189 -7.97 -18.47 26.14
N SER A 190 -9.17 -18.03 25.80
CA SER A 190 -10.00 -17.19 26.66
C SER A 190 -11.46 -17.64 26.65
N ALA A 191 -12.27 -17.05 27.50
CA ALA A 191 -13.68 -17.38 27.66
C ALA A 191 -14.47 -17.15 26.35
N CYS A 192 -14.74 -18.22 25.64
CA CYS A 192 -15.58 -18.25 24.44
C CYS A 192 -16.30 -19.57 24.35
N HIS A 193 -17.53 -19.58 23.85
CA HIS A 193 -18.39 -20.76 23.71
C HIS A 193 -18.45 -21.62 24.97
N LEU A 194 -18.45 -20.95 26.17
CA LEU A 194 -18.45 -21.66 27.47
C LEU A 194 -19.72 -22.48 27.67
N GLU A 195 -20.81 -22.13 27.01
CA GLU A 195 -22.06 -22.89 27.03
C GLU A 195 -21.88 -24.33 26.55
N THR A 196 -21.04 -24.54 25.51
CA THR A 196 -20.79 -25.84 24.89
C THR A 196 -19.46 -26.48 25.34
N LEU A 197 -18.42 -25.67 25.59
CA LEU A 197 -17.10 -26.13 25.97
C LEU A 197 -16.88 -26.19 27.48
N GLY A 198 -17.76 -25.59 28.29
CA GLY A 198 -17.85 -25.73 29.74
C GLY A 198 -16.81 -24.93 30.53
N SER A 199 -15.55 -24.88 30.11
CA SER A 199 -14.45 -24.27 30.88
C SER A 199 -13.32 -23.82 29.95
N LEU A 200 -12.37 -23.01 30.47
CA LEU A 200 -11.13 -22.67 29.77
C LEU A 200 -10.30 -23.91 29.39
N ASP A 201 -10.31 -24.93 30.23
CA ASP A 201 -9.65 -26.21 29.90
C ASP A 201 -10.38 -26.97 28.79
N GLY A 202 -11.71 -26.86 28.73
CA GLY A 202 -12.50 -27.33 27.59
C GLY A 202 -12.18 -26.58 26.30
N VAL A 203 -12.07 -25.24 26.35
CA VAL A 203 -11.64 -24.41 25.20
C VAL A 203 -10.24 -24.81 24.74
N PHE A 204 -9.29 -24.96 25.65
CA PHE A 204 -7.93 -25.40 25.34
C PHE A 204 -7.94 -26.78 24.67
N LYS A 205 -8.67 -27.77 25.23
CA LYS A 205 -8.79 -29.09 24.66
C LYS A 205 -9.37 -29.04 23.24
N ALA A 206 -10.49 -28.36 23.05
CA ALA A 206 -11.15 -28.26 21.76
C ALA A 206 -10.28 -27.60 20.68
N LYS A 207 -9.52 -26.54 21.03
CA LYS A 207 -8.65 -25.87 20.07
C LYS A 207 -7.39 -26.67 19.74
N THR A 208 -6.86 -27.43 20.68
CA THR A 208 -5.68 -28.30 20.45
C THR A 208 -6.01 -29.55 19.62
N GLU A 209 -7.28 -29.88 19.36
CA GLU A 209 -7.68 -30.87 18.37
C GLU A 209 -7.16 -30.55 16.95
N ILE A 210 -6.74 -29.28 16.66
CA ILE A 210 -6.12 -28.90 15.40
C ILE A 210 -4.88 -29.73 15.08
N PHE A 211 -4.22 -30.26 16.11
CA PHE A 211 -3.02 -31.11 15.95
C PHE A 211 -3.31 -32.54 15.53
N GLU A 212 -4.56 -33.02 15.60
CA GLU A 212 -4.86 -34.42 15.36
C GLU A 212 -4.51 -34.86 13.93
N HIS A 213 -4.91 -34.07 12.92
CA HIS A 213 -4.67 -34.35 11.51
C HIS A 213 -3.66 -33.41 10.84
N MET A 214 -2.88 -32.64 11.63
CA MET A 214 -1.79 -31.87 11.05
C MET A 214 -0.73 -32.76 10.40
N ASN A 215 -0.01 -32.21 9.42
CA ASN A 215 1.13 -32.92 8.81
C ASN A 215 2.11 -33.37 9.91
N PRO A 216 2.53 -34.68 9.94
CA PRO A 216 3.50 -35.16 10.93
C PRO A 216 4.81 -34.38 10.96
N GLU A 217 5.23 -33.82 9.82
CA GLU A 217 6.41 -32.96 9.69
C GLU A 217 6.06 -31.49 9.85
N GLY A 218 4.86 -31.16 10.29
CA GLY A 218 4.38 -29.79 10.46
C GLY A 218 4.92 -29.10 11.71
N ASP A 219 4.77 -27.80 11.80
CA ASP A 219 5.24 -26.94 12.89
C ASP A 219 4.06 -26.31 13.65
N VAL A 220 4.31 -25.90 14.90
CA VAL A 220 3.28 -25.33 15.76
C VAL A 220 3.77 -24.00 16.34
N CYS A 221 2.94 -22.95 16.22
CA CYS A 221 3.17 -21.62 16.80
C CYS A 221 2.08 -21.33 17.84
N VAL A 222 2.44 -20.95 19.06
CA VAL A 222 1.45 -20.64 20.10
C VAL A 222 1.85 -19.38 20.89
N CYS A 223 0.85 -18.68 21.44
CA CYS A 223 1.09 -17.60 22.37
C CYS A 223 1.65 -18.16 23.69
N GLY A 224 2.92 -17.89 23.97
CA GLY A 224 3.59 -18.36 25.19
C GLY A 224 3.30 -17.52 26.43
N ASP A 225 2.59 -16.39 26.28
CA ASP A 225 2.06 -15.60 27.41
C ASP A 225 0.73 -16.15 27.94
N ASP A 226 0.08 -17.05 27.21
CA ASP A 226 -1.09 -17.78 27.66
C ASP A 226 -0.66 -18.96 28.54
N GLU A 227 -1.16 -19.01 29.79
CA GLU A 227 -0.75 -20.00 30.79
C GLU A 227 -0.96 -21.45 30.31
N ARG A 228 -2.00 -21.72 29.55
CA ARG A 228 -2.32 -23.06 29.03
C ARG A 228 -1.46 -23.41 27.81
N LEU A 229 -1.38 -22.51 26.84
CA LEU A 229 -0.56 -22.72 25.65
C LEU A 229 0.92 -22.82 26.00
N ALA A 230 1.39 -22.11 27.01
CA ALA A 230 2.76 -22.18 27.53
C ALA A 230 3.15 -23.56 28.07
N THR A 231 2.18 -24.45 28.37
CA THR A 231 2.45 -25.85 28.78
C THR A 231 2.88 -26.72 27.60
N LEU A 232 2.54 -26.31 26.37
CA LEU A 232 2.89 -27.04 25.14
C LEU A 232 4.37 -26.80 24.81
N LYS A 233 5.22 -27.80 25.11
CA LYS A 233 6.67 -27.72 24.80
C LYS A 233 7.02 -28.43 23.51
N GLU A 234 6.26 -29.47 23.19
CA GLU A 234 6.48 -30.33 22.04
C GLU A 234 5.13 -30.84 21.52
N VAL A 235 4.97 -30.91 20.21
CA VAL A 235 3.82 -31.49 19.52
C VAL A 235 4.34 -32.41 18.42
N LYS A 236 3.89 -33.67 18.38
CA LYS A 236 4.36 -34.68 17.38
C LYS A 236 5.88 -34.80 17.26
N GLY A 237 6.61 -34.64 18.37
CA GLY A 237 8.09 -34.74 18.39
C GLY A 237 8.85 -33.50 17.97
N LYS A 238 8.16 -32.37 17.67
CA LYS A 238 8.76 -31.09 17.34
C LYS A 238 8.57 -30.05 18.43
N LYS A 239 9.59 -29.26 18.68
CA LYS A 239 9.54 -28.09 19.59
C LYS A 239 8.52 -27.08 19.09
N VAL A 240 7.70 -26.58 19.99
CA VAL A 240 6.71 -25.53 19.70
C VAL A 240 7.42 -24.17 19.64
N VAL A 241 7.17 -23.39 18.59
CA VAL A 241 7.59 -22.00 18.48
C VAL A 241 6.65 -21.13 19.30
N THR A 242 7.16 -20.35 20.24
CA THR A 242 6.36 -19.49 21.10
C THR A 242 6.53 -18.02 20.72
N PHE A 243 5.41 -17.27 20.75
CA PHE A 243 5.40 -15.82 20.58
C PHE A 243 4.66 -15.16 21.74
N GLY A 244 5.04 -13.92 22.06
CA GLY A 244 4.44 -13.16 23.15
C GLY A 244 5.27 -11.98 23.58
N PHE A 245 4.84 -11.25 24.61
CA PHE A 245 5.56 -10.10 25.16
C PHE A 245 6.68 -10.48 26.11
N ASP A 246 6.57 -11.63 26.77
CA ASP A 246 7.56 -12.13 27.72
C ASP A 246 8.82 -12.58 26.96
N GLU A 247 10.00 -12.14 27.43
CA GLU A 247 11.34 -12.47 26.87
C GLU A 247 11.63 -13.99 26.77
N LYS A 248 10.89 -14.83 27.53
CA LYS A 248 11.01 -16.30 27.43
C LYS A 248 10.47 -16.86 26.13
N ASN A 249 9.68 -16.09 25.38
CA ASN A 249 9.17 -16.52 24.07
C ASN A 249 10.26 -16.46 23.01
N GLU A 250 10.19 -17.35 22.03
CA GLU A 250 11.15 -17.36 20.93
C GLU A 250 11.02 -16.11 20.04
N VAL A 251 9.78 -15.62 19.87
CA VAL A 251 9.48 -14.38 19.13
C VAL A 251 8.86 -13.39 20.10
N HIS A 252 9.59 -12.33 20.43
CA HIS A 252 9.14 -11.32 21.40
C HIS A 252 9.67 -9.91 21.07
N PRO A 253 9.00 -8.83 21.55
CA PRO A 253 9.50 -7.48 21.38
C PRO A 253 10.53 -7.15 22.48
N THR A 254 11.70 -6.67 22.08
CA THR A 254 12.70 -6.10 23.00
C THR A 254 12.46 -4.62 23.29
N LYS A 255 11.70 -3.95 22.40
CA LYS A 255 11.30 -2.54 22.56
C LYS A 255 9.96 -2.29 21.88
N ILE A 256 9.09 -1.53 22.53
CA ILE A 256 7.81 -1.06 21.97
C ILE A 256 7.72 0.45 22.16
N VAL A 257 7.44 1.16 21.06
CA VAL A 257 7.08 2.58 21.08
C VAL A 257 5.63 2.70 20.65
N ASN A 258 4.74 2.95 21.60
CA ASN A 258 3.32 3.13 21.32
C ASN A 258 3.06 4.50 20.68
N ARG A 259 2.29 4.55 19.59
CA ARG A 259 1.87 5.75 18.88
C ARG A 259 0.37 6.04 19.04
N GLY A 260 -0.22 5.54 20.12
CA GLY A 260 -1.66 5.67 20.39
C GLY A 260 -2.49 5.01 19.31
N LEU A 261 -3.50 5.71 18.81
CA LEU A 261 -4.40 5.21 17.76
C LEU A 261 -3.71 4.95 16.41
N TRP A 262 -2.44 5.31 16.24
CA TRP A 262 -1.68 5.17 14.99
C TRP A 262 -0.75 3.95 14.96
N GLY A 263 -0.94 3.01 15.89
CA GLY A 263 -0.17 1.78 15.93
C GLY A 263 1.08 1.84 16.80
N SER A 264 2.09 1.02 16.49
CA SER A 264 3.29 0.88 17.31
C SER A 264 4.52 0.59 16.47
N GLU A 265 5.68 1.09 16.93
CA GLU A 265 6.98 0.66 16.44
C GLU A 265 7.58 -0.34 17.41
N CYS A 266 7.99 -1.48 16.91
CA CYS A 266 8.53 -2.55 17.73
C CYS A 266 9.91 -2.98 17.23
N THR A 267 10.82 -3.23 18.17
CA THR A 267 12.05 -3.99 17.89
C THR A 267 11.78 -5.42 18.34
N ILE A 268 11.91 -6.38 17.44
CA ILE A 268 11.55 -7.78 17.65
C ILE A 268 12.80 -8.64 17.62
N GLU A 269 12.91 -9.56 18.59
CA GLU A 269 13.83 -10.68 18.57
C GLU A 269 13.04 -11.95 18.20
N ASN A 270 13.54 -12.71 17.21
CA ASN A 270 12.87 -13.92 16.72
C ASN A 270 13.73 -15.18 16.83
N GLY A 271 14.79 -15.16 17.61
CA GLY A 271 15.75 -16.25 17.78
C GLY A 271 16.79 -16.35 16.69
N ASP A 272 16.59 -15.75 15.50
CA ASP A 272 17.56 -15.68 14.40
C ASP A 272 18.22 -14.30 14.30
N GLY A 273 17.62 -13.28 14.94
CA GLY A 273 18.15 -11.92 14.94
C GLY A 273 17.14 -10.90 15.49
N ILE A 274 17.57 -9.64 15.48
CA ILE A 274 16.79 -8.51 15.96
C ILE A 274 16.51 -7.56 14.79
N PHE A 275 15.25 -7.16 14.63
CA PHE A 275 14.83 -6.24 13.56
C PHE A 275 13.62 -5.38 13.98
N ASN A 276 13.37 -4.31 13.25
CA ASN A 276 12.29 -3.38 13.54
C ASN A 276 11.08 -3.64 12.66
N VAL A 277 9.90 -3.50 13.25
CA VAL A 277 8.61 -3.55 12.53
C VAL A 277 7.74 -2.37 12.92
N SER A 278 7.00 -1.83 11.95
CA SER A 278 5.94 -0.85 12.17
C SER A 278 4.59 -1.57 12.08
N VAL A 279 3.90 -1.69 13.20
CA VAL A 279 2.55 -2.25 13.28
C VAL A 279 1.55 -1.11 13.09
N PRO A 280 0.87 -1.02 11.93
CA PRO A 280 0.05 0.16 11.61
C PRO A 280 -1.31 0.19 12.32
N LEU A 281 -1.70 -0.92 12.94
CA LEU A 281 -2.95 -1.07 13.66
C LEU A 281 -2.72 -0.84 15.15
N ALA A 282 -3.61 -0.09 15.78
CA ALA A 282 -3.48 0.32 17.18
C ALA A 282 -3.86 -0.78 18.18
N GLY A 283 -3.17 -0.81 19.29
CA GLY A 283 -3.44 -1.72 20.42
C GLY A 283 -2.43 -2.86 20.56
N LYS A 284 -2.18 -3.26 21.82
CA LYS A 284 -1.24 -4.35 22.15
C LYS A 284 -1.57 -5.69 21.47
N HIS A 285 -2.86 -5.98 21.29
CA HIS A 285 -3.30 -7.20 20.59
C HIS A 285 -2.86 -7.26 19.13
N MET A 286 -2.72 -6.11 18.44
CA MET A 286 -2.20 -6.06 17.07
C MET A 286 -0.70 -6.38 17.01
N ILE A 287 0.05 -6.02 18.05
CA ILE A 287 1.45 -6.45 18.19
C ILE A 287 1.50 -7.98 18.37
N MET A 288 0.60 -8.55 19.17
CA MET A 288 0.52 -10.01 19.35
C MET A 288 0.23 -10.73 18.03
N ASP A 289 -0.72 -10.22 17.22
CA ASP A 289 -1.03 -10.77 15.89
C ASP A 289 0.19 -10.67 14.94
N ALA A 290 0.96 -9.59 15.03
CA ALA A 290 2.21 -9.43 14.29
C ALA A 290 3.28 -10.45 14.73
N LEU A 291 3.43 -10.70 16.05
CA LEU A 291 4.37 -11.71 16.56
C LEU A 291 4.01 -13.12 16.08
N ALA A 292 2.72 -13.45 16.05
CA ALA A 292 2.24 -14.71 15.46
C ALA A 292 2.63 -14.83 13.98
N ALA A 293 2.45 -13.75 13.20
CA ALA A 293 2.83 -13.74 11.80
C ALA A 293 4.35 -13.86 11.59
N ILE A 294 5.15 -13.24 12.45
CA ILE A 294 6.62 -13.34 12.45
C ILE A 294 7.05 -14.80 12.71
N SER A 295 6.36 -15.48 13.65
CA SER A 295 6.67 -16.89 13.97
C SER A 295 6.43 -17.81 12.77
N VAL A 296 5.33 -17.64 12.04
CA VAL A 296 5.04 -18.37 10.81
C VAL A 296 6.01 -18.01 9.70
N ALA A 297 6.32 -16.73 9.56
CA ALA A 297 7.25 -16.22 8.56
C ALA A 297 8.66 -16.81 8.73
N LYS A 298 9.12 -16.97 9.98
CA LYS A 298 10.38 -17.63 10.33
C LYS A 298 10.39 -19.07 9.83
N ILE A 299 9.35 -19.86 10.09
CA ILE A 299 9.24 -21.26 9.65
C ILE A 299 9.29 -21.38 8.11
N LEU A 300 8.74 -20.39 7.40
CA LEU A 300 8.69 -20.38 5.94
C LEU A 300 9.83 -19.54 5.31
N ASP A 301 10.90 -19.27 6.06
CA ASP A 301 12.10 -18.55 5.59
C ASP A 301 11.78 -17.20 4.92
N VAL A 302 10.79 -16.45 5.42
CA VAL A 302 10.50 -15.09 5.00
C VAL A 302 11.48 -14.16 5.70
N THR A 303 12.18 -13.31 4.94
CA THR A 303 13.24 -12.48 5.50
C THR A 303 12.73 -11.37 6.40
N ALA A 304 13.57 -10.86 7.29
CA ALA A 304 13.21 -9.78 8.22
C ALA A 304 12.69 -8.52 7.49
N GLU A 305 13.26 -8.19 6.33
CA GLU A 305 12.78 -7.05 5.51
C GLU A 305 11.41 -7.30 4.92
N GLN A 306 11.18 -8.51 4.39
CA GLN A 306 9.86 -8.91 3.88
C GLN A 306 8.82 -8.92 4.99
N VAL A 307 9.19 -9.41 6.17
CA VAL A 307 8.34 -9.40 7.37
C VAL A 307 8.01 -7.97 7.76
N SER A 308 9.00 -7.10 7.91
CA SER A 308 8.81 -5.69 8.29
C SER A 308 7.92 -4.95 7.30
N PHE A 309 8.15 -5.16 6.01
CA PHE A 309 7.31 -4.57 4.95
C PHE A 309 5.90 -5.16 4.96
N GLY A 310 5.76 -6.47 5.05
CA GLY A 310 4.46 -7.15 5.09
C GLY A 310 3.61 -6.68 6.26
N ILE A 311 4.18 -6.57 7.47
CA ILE A 311 3.48 -6.05 8.65
C ILE A 311 3.00 -4.61 8.40
N SER A 312 3.85 -3.73 7.84
CA SER A 312 3.49 -2.34 7.55
C SER A 312 2.37 -2.19 6.51
N CYS A 313 2.12 -3.21 5.70
CA CYS A 313 1.07 -3.24 4.69
C CYS A 313 -0.28 -3.74 5.21
N VAL A 314 -0.37 -4.23 6.45
CA VAL A 314 -1.61 -4.75 7.01
C VAL A 314 -2.64 -3.63 7.18
N LYS A 315 -3.87 -3.91 6.76
CA LYS A 315 -5.00 -2.98 6.85
C LYS A 315 -6.05 -3.48 7.81
N ALA A 316 -6.69 -2.57 8.52
CA ALA A 316 -7.84 -2.91 9.35
C ALA A 316 -8.98 -3.50 8.51
N LEU A 317 -9.66 -4.48 9.08
CA LEU A 317 -10.90 -5.01 8.53
C LEU A 317 -12.09 -4.23 9.09
N ALA A 318 -13.14 -4.04 8.29
CA ALA A 318 -14.38 -3.43 8.75
C ALA A 318 -14.94 -4.19 9.98
N GLY A 319 -15.31 -3.47 11.01
CA GLY A 319 -15.79 -4.03 12.28
C GLY A 319 -14.72 -4.63 13.19
N ARG A 320 -13.43 -4.46 12.87
CA ARG A 320 -12.31 -5.02 13.66
C ARG A 320 -11.21 -3.99 13.84
N ASN A 321 -11.31 -3.23 14.92
CA ASN A 321 -10.34 -2.19 15.27
C ASN A 321 -10.04 -1.24 14.09
N ASN A 322 -11.08 -0.89 13.34
CA ASN A 322 -10.97 -0.03 12.17
C ASN A 322 -11.21 1.43 12.59
N ILE A 323 -10.23 2.28 12.34
CA ILE A 323 -10.29 3.70 12.72
C ILE A 323 -10.83 4.51 11.54
N ILE A 324 -11.95 5.20 11.77
CA ILE A 324 -12.65 6.01 10.78
C ILE A 324 -12.75 7.44 11.30
N GLN A 325 -12.32 8.41 10.50
CA GLN A 325 -12.56 9.83 10.78
C GLN A 325 -13.71 10.34 9.90
N LYS A 326 -14.81 10.70 10.52
CA LYS A 326 -16.00 11.17 9.81
C LYS A 326 -16.84 12.09 10.71
N ASN A 327 -17.52 13.07 10.13
CA ASN A 327 -18.41 14.01 10.83
C ASN A 327 -17.78 14.77 12.00
N GLY A 328 -16.44 14.97 11.95
CA GLY A 328 -15.68 15.65 13.00
C GLY A 328 -15.46 14.83 14.27
N ILE A 329 -15.58 13.50 14.19
CA ILE A 329 -15.26 12.57 15.27
C ILE A 329 -14.31 11.49 14.76
N THR A 330 -13.61 10.84 15.69
CA THR A 330 -12.83 9.63 15.43
C THR A 330 -13.62 8.42 15.91
N ILE A 331 -13.83 7.42 15.06
CA ILE A 331 -14.61 6.22 15.36
C ILE A 331 -13.67 5.02 15.42
N LEU A 332 -13.70 4.27 16.50
CA LEU A 332 -13.12 2.95 16.65
C LEU A 332 -14.23 1.93 16.32
N ASP A 333 -14.27 1.48 15.07
CA ASP A 333 -15.21 0.47 14.59
C ASP A 333 -14.70 -0.92 14.96
N ASP A 334 -15.25 -1.49 16.03
CA ASP A 334 -14.98 -2.85 16.50
C ASP A 334 -16.29 -3.62 16.74
N CYS A 335 -17.26 -3.39 15.84
CA CYS A 335 -18.64 -3.86 15.97
C CYS A 335 -18.89 -5.28 15.42
N TYR A 336 -17.83 -6.02 15.04
CA TYR A 336 -18.00 -7.38 14.48
C TYR A 336 -18.44 -8.40 15.51
N ASN A 337 -17.80 -8.45 16.70
CA ASN A 337 -18.16 -9.34 17.78
C ASN A 337 -17.63 -8.83 19.14
N ALA A 338 -18.16 -9.37 20.26
CA ALA A 338 -17.76 -8.97 21.60
C ALA A 338 -17.66 -10.14 22.56
N SER A 339 -16.62 -10.10 23.40
CA SER A 339 -16.41 -10.92 24.58
C SER A 339 -15.81 -10.05 25.68
N PRO A 340 -15.82 -10.41 26.97
CA PRO A 340 -15.27 -9.58 28.05
C PRO A 340 -13.82 -9.13 27.79
N GLU A 341 -12.94 -10.04 27.34
CA GLU A 341 -11.54 -9.72 27.05
C GLU A 341 -11.39 -8.79 25.85
N SER A 342 -12.18 -8.99 24.79
CA SER A 342 -12.14 -8.12 23.61
C SER A 342 -12.72 -6.75 23.89
N MET A 343 -13.72 -6.63 24.78
CA MET A 343 -14.26 -5.36 25.28
C MET A 343 -13.20 -4.60 26.07
N LYS A 344 -12.50 -5.25 26.99
CA LYS A 344 -11.40 -4.64 27.75
C LYS A 344 -10.31 -4.12 26.82
N SER A 345 -9.87 -4.92 25.85
CA SER A 345 -8.85 -4.51 24.89
C SER A 345 -9.27 -3.29 24.07
N ALA A 346 -10.55 -3.21 23.66
CA ALA A 346 -11.07 -2.07 22.93
C ALA A 346 -11.21 -0.81 23.82
N LEU A 347 -11.58 -0.98 25.09
CA LEU A 347 -11.61 0.11 26.08
C LEU A 347 -10.21 0.62 26.40
N ASP A 348 -9.21 -0.28 26.54
CA ASP A 348 -7.81 0.11 26.70
C ASP A 348 -7.34 0.94 25.51
N LEU A 349 -7.68 0.52 24.29
CA LEU A 349 -7.36 1.29 23.11
C LEU A 349 -8.05 2.66 23.08
N LEU A 350 -9.31 2.74 23.52
CA LEU A 350 -10.03 4.00 23.59
C LEU A 350 -9.35 5.00 24.53
N THR A 351 -8.68 4.51 25.60
CA THR A 351 -7.92 5.39 26.52
C THR A 351 -6.68 6.02 25.89
N GLU A 352 -6.21 5.52 24.76
CA GLU A 352 -5.10 6.13 24.00
C GLU A 352 -5.54 7.40 23.23
N ALA A 353 -6.83 7.68 23.22
CA ALA A 353 -7.35 8.89 22.58
C ALA A 353 -6.99 10.13 23.41
N ILE A 354 -6.58 11.19 22.69
CA ILE A 354 -6.26 12.49 23.29
C ILE A 354 -7.49 13.42 23.41
N THR A 355 -8.63 12.98 22.89
CA THR A 355 -9.92 13.67 22.85
C THR A 355 -10.91 13.02 23.83
N PRO A 356 -12.04 13.67 24.16
CA PRO A 356 -13.07 13.04 24.98
C PRO A 356 -13.54 11.70 24.39
N THR A 357 -13.77 10.73 25.26
CA THR A 357 -14.05 9.35 24.89
C THR A 357 -15.50 8.97 25.09
N VAL A 358 -16.09 8.30 24.08
CA VAL A 358 -17.44 7.74 24.14
C VAL A 358 -17.35 6.25 23.84
N ALA A 359 -17.85 5.40 24.73
CA ALA A 359 -17.93 3.96 24.50
C ALA A 359 -19.39 3.54 24.31
N ILE A 360 -19.77 3.11 23.10
CA ILE A 360 -21.08 2.52 22.79
C ILE A 360 -20.90 1.00 22.82
N LEU A 361 -21.39 0.38 23.90
CA LEU A 361 -21.18 -1.01 24.23
C LEU A 361 -22.51 -1.76 24.22
N GLY A 362 -22.57 -2.87 23.51
CA GLY A 362 -23.77 -3.71 23.43
C GLY A 362 -23.60 -5.07 24.08
N ASP A 363 -24.63 -5.90 23.95
CA ASP A 363 -24.69 -7.22 24.56
C ASP A 363 -23.56 -8.13 24.07
N MET A 364 -23.02 -8.94 24.99
CA MET A 364 -22.07 -10.02 24.75
C MET A 364 -22.80 -11.36 24.85
N PHE A 365 -22.98 -12.04 23.72
CA PHE A 365 -23.66 -13.35 23.65
C PHE A 365 -22.73 -14.50 23.96
N GLU A 366 -23.29 -15.70 24.15
CA GLU A 366 -22.59 -16.97 24.33
C GLU A 366 -21.70 -17.04 25.59
N GLN A 367 -22.06 -16.30 26.68
CA GLN A 367 -21.29 -16.25 27.91
C GLN A 367 -21.75 -17.32 28.93
N GLY A 368 -22.87 -18.02 28.69
CA GLY A 368 -23.46 -19.02 29.57
C GLY A 368 -23.75 -18.46 30.97
N GLU A 369 -23.42 -19.20 32.04
CA GLU A 369 -23.66 -18.77 33.44
C GLU A 369 -22.92 -17.51 33.86
N ASN A 370 -21.93 -17.06 33.08
CA ASN A 370 -21.14 -15.86 33.39
C ASN A 370 -21.67 -14.57 32.71
N GLU A 371 -22.81 -14.64 32.01
CA GLU A 371 -23.37 -13.55 31.21
C GLU A 371 -23.55 -12.25 32.03
N ASP A 372 -24.24 -12.30 33.16
CA ASP A 372 -24.45 -11.15 34.04
C ASP A 372 -23.13 -10.59 34.58
N LYS A 373 -22.24 -11.48 35.06
CA LYS A 373 -20.93 -11.10 35.64
C LYS A 373 -20.05 -10.44 34.59
N GLY A 374 -20.01 -10.98 33.37
CA GLY A 374 -19.21 -10.43 32.27
C GLY A 374 -19.65 -9.02 31.91
N HIS A 375 -20.96 -8.75 31.86
CA HIS A 375 -21.49 -7.41 31.61
C HIS A 375 -21.18 -6.44 32.75
N GLU A 376 -21.38 -6.87 34.04
CA GLU A 376 -21.01 -6.06 35.21
C GLU A 376 -19.54 -5.70 35.24
N GLU A 377 -18.67 -6.67 34.92
CA GLU A 377 -17.23 -6.46 34.87
C GLU A 377 -16.83 -5.39 33.84
N ILE A 378 -17.42 -5.39 32.63
CA ILE A 378 -17.15 -4.39 31.61
C ILE A 378 -17.67 -3.02 32.03
N GLY A 379 -18.87 -2.93 32.65
CA GLY A 379 -19.37 -1.67 33.19
C GLY A 379 -18.41 -1.03 34.20
N LYS A 380 -17.92 -1.84 35.18
CA LYS A 380 -16.91 -1.40 36.10
C LYS A 380 -15.60 -1.01 35.43
N TYR A 381 -15.12 -1.84 34.52
CA TYR A 381 -13.87 -1.61 33.77
C TYR A 381 -13.86 -0.29 33.00
N ALA A 382 -14.96 0.04 32.29
CA ALA A 382 -15.09 1.30 31.57
C ALA A 382 -15.00 2.51 32.51
N VAL A 383 -15.64 2.44 33.71
CA VAL A 383 -15.53 3.49 34.74
C VAL A 383 -14.12 3.57 35.30
N ASP A 384 -13.47 2.43 35.58
CA ASP A 384 -12.09 2.40 36.11
C ASP A 384 -11.09 3.01 35.13
N LYS A 385 -11.30 2.83 33.84
CA LYS A 385 -10.50 3.41 32.74
C LYS A 385 -10.77 4.92 32.53
N GLY A 386 -11.79 5.48 33.15
CA GLY A 386 -12.09 6.91 33.03
C GLY A 386 -12.70 7.32 31.71
N ILE A 387 -13.45 6.43 31.05
CA ILE A 387 -14.19 6.77 29.82
C ILE A 387 -15.22 7.83 30.11
N ASN A 388 -15.22 8.95 29.37
CA ASN A 388 -16.05 10.12 29.69
C ASN A 388 -17.55 9.85 29.50
N THR A 389 -17.96 9.14 28.46
CA THR A 389 -19.37 8.77 28.24
C THR A 389 -19.48 7.29 27.93
N ILE A 390 -20.23 6.55 28.74
CA ILE A 390 -20.47 5.12 28.61
C ILE A 390 -21.91 4.91 28.21
N VAL A 391 -22.15 4.35 27.04
CA VAL A 391 -23.49 4.09 26.49
C VAL A 391 -23.69 2.60 26.39
N CYS A 392 -24.59 2.05 27.20
CA CYS A 392 -24.94 0.64 27.20
C CYS A 392 -26.20 0.40 26.38
N VAL A 393 -26.16 -0.49 25.41
CA VAL A 393 -27.25 -0.75 24.46
C VAL A 393 -27.61 -2.24 24.43
N GLY A 394 -28.86 -2.55 24.74
CA GLY A 394 -29.34 -3.92 24.72
C GLY A 394 -29.84 -4.42 26.07
N THR A 395 -30.49 -5.57 26.07
CA THR A 395 -31.15 -6.11 27.26
C THR A 395 -30.14 -6.61 28.30
N LEU A 396 -29.08 -7.31 27.87
CA LEU A 396 -28.03 -7.83 28.74
C LEU A 396 -27.11 -6.70 29.23
N SER A 397 -26.89 -5.70 28.39
CA SER A 397 -26.11 -4.49 28.72
C SER A 397 -26.75 -3.63 29.81
N LYS A 398 -27.98 -3.93 30.26
CA LYS A 398 -28.58 -3.32 31.44
C LYS A 398 -27.75 -3.58 32.71
N LYS A 399 -27.16 -4.79 32.86
CA LYS A 399 -26.25 -5.11 33.97
C LYS A 399 -24.95 -4.30 33.88
N MET A 400 -24.43 -4.10 32.69
CA MET A 400 -23.26 -3.22 32.45
C MET A 400 -23.56 -1.78 32.87
N TYR A 401 -24.73 -1.25 32.46
CA TYR A 401 -25.21 0.07 32.86
C TYR A 401 -25.35 0.21 34.36
N ASP A 402 -26.08 -0.70 35.05
CA ASP A 402 -26.36 -0.65 36.47
C ASP A 402 -25.05 -0.64 37.28
N LYS A 403 -24.08 -1.46 36.89
CA LYS A 403 -22.76 -1.50 37.47
C LYS A 403 -21.96 -0.21 37.23
N ALA A 404 -21.90 0.24 35.97
CA ALA A 404 -21.21 1.49 35.62
C ALA A 404 -21.81 2.69 36.36
N GLN A 405 -23.12 2.80 36.43
CA GLN A 405 -23.84 3.85 37.15
C GLN A 405 -23.51 3.85 38.65
N SER A 406 -23.45 2.67 39.29
CA SER A 406 -23.08 2.56 40.71
C SER A 406 -21.63 2.98 40.95
N GLU A 407 -20.69 2.61 40.12
CA GLU A 407 -19.26 2.91 40.26
C GLU A 407 -18.94 4.39 39.89
N SER A 408 -19.66 4.97 38.90
CA SER A 408 -19.48 6.36 38.48
C SER A 408 -19.99 7.38 39.49
N SER A 409 -20.88 6.98 40.44
CA SER A 409 -21.46 7.88 41.42
C SER A 409 -20.44 8.62 42.30
N VAL A 410 -19.21 8.16 42.36
CA VAL A 410 -18.08 8.76 43.07
C VAL A 410 -17.08 9.50 42.18
N LYS A 411 -17.34 9.55 40.86
CA LYS A 411 -16.48 10.19 39.86
C LYS A 411 -17.31 11.24 39.08
N GLU A 412 -17.07 12.52 39.34
CA GLU A 412 -17.89 13.64 38.84
C GLU A 412 -17.89 13.86 37.33
N ASP A 413 -17.00 13.20 36.60
CA ASP A 413 -16.76 13.48 35.15
C ASP A 413 -17.15 12.32 34.19
N ILE A 414 -17.92 11.32 34.67
CA ILE A 414 -18.34 10.17 33.84
C ILE A 414 -19.85 10.17 33.68
N GLU A 415 -20.30 10.25 32.42
CA GLU A 415 -21.71 10.11 32.06
C GLU A 415 -22.02 8.65 31.68
N VAL A 416 -23.11 8.09 32.21
CA VAL A 416 -23.54 6.72 31.89
C VAL A 416 -24.96 6.73 31.40
N LEU A 417 -25.17 6.17 30.21
CA LEU A 417 -26.46 6.14 29.50
C LEU A 417 -26.88 4.71 29.17
N TYR A 418 -28.18 4.48 29.09
CA TYR A 418 -28.76 3.19 28.71
C TYR A 418 -29.85 3.34 27.65
N PHE A 419 -29.79 2.47 26.66
CA PHE A 419 -30.83 2.31 25.63
C PHE A 419 -31.21 0.84 25.51
N ALA A 420 -32.50 0.53 25.50
CA ALA A 420 -32.94 -0.86 25.42
C ALA A 420 -32.71 -1.46 24.01
N THR A 421 -32.70 -0.62 22.99
CA THR A 421 -32.57 -1.04 21.58
C THR A 421 -31.56 -0.21 20.82
N VAL A 422 -31.05 -0.80 19.73
CA VAL A 422 -30.16 -0.10 18.77
C VAL A 422 -30.85 1.11 18.14
N ASP A 423 -32.16 1.01 17.87
CA ASP A 423 -32.93 2.12 17.28
C ASP A 423 -33.03 3.31 18.22
N GLU A 424 -33.31 3.08 19.52
CA GLU A 424 -33.30 4.13 20.54
C GLU A 424 -31.91 4.81 20.64
N ALA A 425 -30.83 4.04 20.60
CA ALA A 425 -29.48 4.60 20.63
C ALA A 425 -29.22 5.48 19.39
N ILE A 426 -29.62 5.02 18.18
CA ILE A 426 -29.50 5.77 16.94
C ILE A 426 -30.26 7.10 16.98
N GLU A 427 -31.48 7.11 17.51
CA GLU A 427 -32.30 8.32 17.64
C GLU A 427 -31.74 9.37 18.60
N ASN A 428 -30.77 8.99 19.43
CA ASN A 428 -30.22 9.87 20.45
C ASN A 428 -28.70 10.13 20.29
N LEU A 429 -28.09 9.76 19.15
CA LEU A 429 -26.64 9.90 18.95
C LEU A 429 -26.11 11.33 19.17
N ASP A 430 -26.85 12.35 18.73
CA ASP A 430 -26.51 13.77 18.87
C ASP A 430 -26.51 14.28 20.32
N LYS A 431 -27.15 13.55 21.23
CA LYS A 431 -27.22 13.93 22.65
C LYS A 431 -25.91 13.63 23.37
N PHE A 432 -25.27 12.48 23.07
CA PHE A 432 -24.10 12.00 23.78
C PHE A 432 -22.80 11.98 22.96
N ILE A 433 -22.85 12.05 21.63
CA ILE A 433 -21.68 12.24 20.78
C ILE A 433 -21.55 13.73 20.46
N LYS A 434 -20.35 14.27 20.63
CA LYS A 434 -20.05 15.65 20.29
C LYS A 434 -18.87 15.69 19.30
N LYS A 435 -18.72 16.83 18.63
CA LYS A 435 -17.59 17.05 17.72
C LYS A 435 -16.28 16.89 18.52
N ASP A 436 -15.29 16.34 17.87
CA ASP A 436 -13.96 16.01 18.38
C ASP A 436 -13.91 14.80 19.35
N ASP A 437 -15.03 14.12 19.63
CA ASP A 437 -15.02 12.89 20.41
C ASP A 437 -14.33 11.73 19.66
N THR A 438 -13.72 10.82 20.45
CA THR A 438 -13.34 9.48 19.98
C THR A 438 -14.38 8.47 20.46
N VAL A 439 -15.03 7.79 19.53
CA VAL A 439 -16.20 6.93 19.75
C VAL A 439 -15.86 5.47 19.48
N LEU A 440 -15.90 4.61 20.47
CA LEU A 440 -15.82 3.16 20.32
C LEU A 440 -17.23 2.60 20.07
N ILE A 441 -17.39 1.72 19.07
CA ILE A 441 -18.63 1.00 18.76
C ILE A 441 -18.34 -0.50 18.80
N LYS A 442 -18.89 -1.21 19.84
CA LYS A 442 -18.61 -2.63 20.03
C LYS A 442 -19.76 -3.41 20.63
N ALA A 443 -20.12 -4.54 19.98
CA ALA A 443 -21.12 -5.50 20.46
C ALA A 443 -20.96 -6.86 19.77
N SER A 444 -21.69 -7.87 20.25
CA SER A 444 -21.84 -9.13 19.54
C SER A 444 -22.51 -8.94 18.18
N ASN A 445 -22.16 -9.77 17.20
CA ASN A 445 -22.62 -9.65 15.81
C ASN A 445 -24.14 -9.61 15.67
N GLY A 446 -24.85 -10.39 16.49
CA GLY A 446 -26.32 -10.42 16.50
C GLY A 446 -26.99 -9.09 16.85
N MET A 447 -26.28 -8.16 17.52
CA MET A 447 -26.75 -6.82 17.85
C MET A 447 -26.83 -5.88 16.65
N LYS A 448 -26.15 -6.19 15.54
CA LYS A 448 -26.11 -5.40 14.31
C LYS A 448 -25.65 -3.95 14.53
N PHE A 449 -24.60 -3.77 15.29
CA PHE A 449 -24.03 -2.44 15.61
C PHE A 449 -23.42 -1.71 14.40
N ASN A 450 -23.24 -2.41 13.26
CA ASN A 450 -23.00 -1.75 11.98
C ASN A 450 -24.07 -0.69 11.66
N ARG A 451 -25.33 -0.81 12.14
CA ARG A 451 -26.38 0.20 11.97
C ARG A 451 -26.06 1.49 12.74
N ILE A 452 -25.46 1.39 13.93
CA ILE A 452 -24.98 2.57 14.67
C ILE A 452 -23.83 3.21 13.90
N LEU A 453 -22.87 2.40 13.39
CA LEU A 453 -21.77 2.89 12.56
C LEU A 453 -22.27 3.61 11.32
N GLU A 454 -23.23 3.02 10.59
CA GLU A 454 -23.87 3.65 9.42
C GLU A 454 -24.55 4.97 9.78
N ALA A 455 -25.24 5.03 10.92
CA ALA A 455 -25.91 6.24 11.38
C ALA A 455 -24.91 7.35 11.75
N VAL A 456 -23.86 7.02 12.52
CA VAL A 456 -22.81 7.96 12.97
C VAL A 456 -21.99 8.47 11.78
N THR A 457 -21.78 7.64 10.76
CA THR A 457 -21.03 8.02 9.54
C THR A 457 -21.93 8.66 8.48
N SER A 458 -23.27 8.68 8.69
CA SER A 458 -24.22 9.29 7.75
C SER A 458 -23.99 10.80 7.60
N ASP A 459 -24.07 11.30 6.38
CA ASP A 459 -23.99 12.73 6.09
C ASP A 459 -25.23 13.53 6.62
N LYS A 460 -26.23 12.82 7.17
CA LYS A 460 -27.43 13.45 7.73
C LYS A 460 -27.27 13.88 9.18
N ILE A 461 -26.25 13.37 9.88
CA ILE A 461 -25.98 13.70 11.28
C ILE A 461 -24.88 14.77 11.38
N GLN A 462 -25.06 15.73 12.26
CA GLN A 462 -24.06 16.75 12.58
C GLN A 462 -23.92 16.80 14.10
N PHE A 463 -22.71 16.69 14.59
CA PHE A 463 -22.43 16.76 16.02
C PHE A 463 -22.07 18.19 16.43
N GLU A 464 -22.66 18.66 17.53
CA GLU A 464 -22.33 19.96 18.13
C GLU A 464 -21.01 19.89 18.89
N LYS A 465 -20.32 21.02 19.03
CA LYS A 465 -19.16 21.13 19.92
C LYS A 465 -19.58 20.93 21.36
N ARG A 466 -18.75 20.30 22.17
CA ARG A 466 -18.94 20.28 23.62
C ARG A 466 -18.88 21.71 24.17
N GLU A 467 -19.76 22.06 25.11
CA GLU A 467 -19.61 23.30 25.88
C GLU A 467 -18.33 23.22 26.68
N GLU A 468 -17.53 24.28 26.71
CA GLU A 468 -16.25 24.36 27.43
C GLU A 468 -16.46 24.22 28.96
N LYS A 469 -16.66 23.01 29.44
CA LYS A 469 -16.28 22.65 30.79
C LYS A 469 -14.81 22.27 30.75
N LEU A 470 -13.99 22.93 31.57
CA LEU A 470 -12.57 22.63 31.74
C LEU A 470 -12.38 21.11 32.00
N PHE A 471 -12.15 20.33 30.94
CA PHE A 471 -11.74 18.95 31.10
C PHE A 471 -10.32 18.95 31.69
N LYS A 472 -10.16 18.44 32.89
CA LYS A 472 -8.84 18.07 33.40
C LYS A 472 -8.31 16.98 32.45
N LYS A 473 -7.26 17.31 31.71
CA LYS A 473 -6.49 16.31 30.96
C LYS A 473 -6.20 15.13 31.88
N PRO A 474 -6.44 13.88 31.47
CA PRO A 474 -5.95 12.77 32.27
C PRO A 474 -4.45 13.00 32.48
N ASN A 475 -3.98 12.80 33.67
CA ASN A 475 -2.56 12.81 34.00
C ASN A 475 -1.92 11.71 33.16
N ILE A 476 -1.44 12.04 31.99
CA ILE A 476 -0.45 11.23 31.29
C ILE A 476 0.74 11.26 32.25
N VAL A 477 0.94 10.15 32.91
CA VAL A 477 2.09 9.93 33.77
C VAL A 477 3.31 10.12 32.87
N ASN A 478 3.91 11.29 32.98
CA ASN A 478 5.22 11.64 32.39
C ASN A 478 6.36 10.84 33.07
N ALA A 479 6.15 9.56 33.31
CA ALA A 479 7.14 8.69 33.94
C ALA A 479 8.26 8.28 32.94
N ASN A 480 8.00 8.36 31.63
CA ASN A 480 9.01 7.94 30.67
C ASN A 480 9.82 9.08 30.05
N LEU A 481 9.35 10.32 30.09
CA LEU A 481 10.11 11.44 29.49
C LEU A 481 11.28 11.89 30.37
N ASP A 482 11.08 11.90 31.69
CA ASP A 482 12.14 12.25 32.65
C ASP A 482 13.16 11.12 32.81
N GLU A 483 12.77 9.86 32.69
CA GLU A 483 13.71 8.73 32.63
C GLU A 483 14.52 8.73 31.34
N LEU A 484 13.88 8.97 30.19
CA LEU A 484 14.55 9.09 28.89
C LEU A 484 15.50 10.29 28.83
N MET A 485 15.11 11.42 29.43
CA MET A 485 15.95 12.62 29.52
C MET A 485 17.09 12.45 30.54
N SER A 486 16.93 11.58 31.54
CA SER A 486 18.01 11.24 32.48
C SER A 486 19.01 10.27 31.90
N GLU A 487 18.58 9.33 31.06
CA GLU A 487 19.47 8.43 30.31
C GLU A 487 20.27 9.17 29.25
N ILE A 488 19.66 10.11 28.52
CA ILE A 488 20.35 10.95 27.52
C ILE A 488 21.40 11.85 28.20
N LYS A 489 21.15 12.36 29.41
CA LYS A 489 22.13 13.13 30.19
C LYS A 489 23.30 12.27 30.71
N ASN A 490 23.05 11.00 30.98
CA ASN A 490 24.08 10.09 31.51
C ASN A 490 25.00 9.51 30.42
N VAL A 491 24.59 9.51 29.15
CA VAL A 491 25.44 9.10 28.03
C VAL A 491 26.38 10.22 27.57
N GLY A 492 26.04 11.49 27.82
CA GLY A 492 26.88 12.65 27.51
C GLY A 492 27.99 12.95 28.52
N ALA A 493 28.02 12.28 29.69
CA ALA A 493 28.92 12.61 30.79
C ALA A 493 30.10 11.64 31.02
N LYS A 494 30.42 10.77 30.05
CA LYS A 494 31.56 9.85 30.14
C LYS A 494 32.40 9.88 28.88
N LYS A 495 33.00 11.02 28.60
CA LYS A 495 34.23 11.12 27.78
C LYS A 495 34.80 12.55 27.85
N GLU A 496 35.30 12.92 28.99
CA GLU A 496 36.34 13.95 29.14
C GLU A 496 37.07 13.62 30.42
N ASP A 497 38.25 12.97 30.24
CA ASP A 497 39.44 13.14 31.08
C ASP A 497 40.50 12.20 30.53
N GLU A 498 41.52 12.80 29.94
CA GLU A 498 42.95 12.55 30.04
C GLU A 498 43.68 13.20 28.90
N GLN A 499 44.30 14.33 29.31
CA GLN A 499 45.74 14.70 29.15
C GLN A 499 46.25 14.83 27.70
N GLY A 500 47.02 15.81 27.34
CA GLY A 500 47.71 16.89 28.03
C GLY A 500 48.68 17.50 27.04
N THR A 501 48.93 18.78 27.18
CA THR A 501 50.15 19.57 26.95
C THR A 501 51.01 19.25 25.72
N ASP A 502 51.36 20.17 24.84
CA ASP A 502 52.31 21.26 24.95
C ASP A 502 52.43 22.09 23.64
N GLU A 503 52.42 23.36 23.83
CA GLU A 503 53.21 24.51 23.33
C GLU A 503 53.96 24.42 21.96
N ASN A 504 53.78 25.35 21.09
CA ASN A 504 54.61 26.55 20.83
C ASN A 504 54.71 27.01 19.39
N ASN A 505 54.30 28.26 19.19
CA ASN A 505 55.03 29.35 18.47
C ASN A 505 55.50 29.11 17.00
N THR A 506 55.27 29.97 16.12
CA THR A 506 55.45 31.38 15.89
C THR A 506 55.48 31.70 14.39
N GLU A 507 54.89 32.84 14.09
CA GLU A 507 55.34 33.89 13.16
C GLU A 507 55.17 33.77 11.63
N THR A 508 54.35 34.70 11.16
CA THR A 508 54.37 35.42 9.87
C THR A 508 55.66 36.25 9.71
N PRO A 509 56.08 36.74 8.52
CA PRO A 509 55.38 37.86 7.83
C PRO A 509 55.49 37.96 6.28
N ALA A 510 54.56 38.64 5.71
CA ALA A 510 54.45 39.81 4.81
C ALA A 510 55.45 40.11 3.66
N GLY A 511 54.86 40.60 2.62
CA GLY A 511 55.37 41.69 1.75
C GLY A 511 55.66 41.26 0.31
N SER A 512 55.24 41.85 -0.68
CA SER A 512 55.03 43.15 -1.28
C SER A 512 55.20 43.06 -2.80
N GLU A 513 54.37 43.72 -3.48
CA GLU A 513 54.46 44.81 -4.48
C GLU A 513 54.75 44.51 -5.95
N GLU A 514 53.86 45.04 -6.71
CA GLU A 514 53.79 45.60 -8.05
C GLU A 514 55.06 45.72 -8.93
N ASN A 515 54.87 45.55 -10.26
CA ASN A 515 55.23 46.62 -11.21
C ASN A 515 54.61 46.37 -12.63
N LYS A 516 54.07 47.47 -13.15
CA LYS A 516 53.63 47.67 -14.53
C LYS A 516 54.81 48.01 -15.45
N ALA A 517 54.72 47.60 -16.72
CA ALA A 517 55.51 48.20 -17.79
C ALA A 517 54.75 48.23 -19.12
N VAL A 518 54.76 49.41 -19.71
CA VAL A 518 54.22 49.80 -21.01
C VAL A 518 55.22 49.46 -22.10
N SER A 519 54.82 49.02 -23.29
CA SER A 519 55.66 48.92 -24.46
C SER A 519 55.03 49.46 -25.75
N VAL A 520 55.81 50.16 -26.46
CA VAL A 520 55.57 50.88 -27.73
C VAL A 520 55.83 49.97 -28.93
N LYS A 521 55.08 50.18 -30.03
CA LYS A 521 55.21 49.45 -31.30
C LYS A 521 56.33 50.04 -32.19
N PRO A 522 56.94 49.19 -33.01
CA PRO A 522 57.65 49.72 -34.22
C PRO A 522 57.04 49.19 -35.55
N GLU A 523 57.19 49.94 -36.62
CA GLU A 523 56.71 49.74 -37.99
C GLU A 523 57.45 48.62 -38.77
N LYS A 524 56.74 48.01 -39.73
CA LYS A 524 57.16 46.87 -40.52
C LYS A 524 57.73 47.14 -41.92
N SER A 525 58.78 46.41 -42.33
CA SER A 525 59.40 46.47 -43.66
C SER A 525 58.79 45.49 -44.72
N ALA A 526 59.08 45.74 -46.02
CA ALA A 526 58.42 45.13 -47.17
C ALA A 526 58.46 43.58 -47.30
N ASP A 527 59.42 42.90 -46.65
CA ASP A 527 59.62 41.46 -46.67
C ASP A 527 58.58 40.66 -45.79
N GLN A 528 57.78 41.43 -45.05
CA GLN A 528 56.71 40.85 -44.23
C GLN A 528 55.37 40.68 -44.97
N LYS A 529 55.16 41.34 -46.14
CA LYS A 529 53.90 41.23 -46.88
C LYS A 529 53.75 39.91 -47.61
N GLU A 530 54.83 39.31 -48.12
CA GLU A 530 54.80 38.00 -48.81
C GLU A 530 54.59 36.83 -47.84
N LYS A 531 55.15 36.96 -46.66
CA LYS A 531 54.92 36.00 -45.57
C LYS A 531 53.50 36.13 -44.93
N GLU A 532 52.90 37.31 -44.99
CA GLU A 532 51.52 37.50 -44.53
C GLU A 532 50.50 36.94 -45.51
N GLY A 533 50.73 36.95 -46.83
CA GLY A 533 49.91 36.26 -47.84
C GLY A 533 49.90 34.76 -47.66
N ALA A 534 51.03 34.15 -47.48
CA ALA A 534 51.18 32.70 -47.21
C ALA A 534 50.55 32.30 -45.83
N ARG A 535 50.70 33.18 -44.83
CA ARG A 535 50.02 32.96 -43.52
C ARG A 535 48.52 33.07 -43.59
N LYS A 536 47.99 33.99 -44.41
CA LYS A 536 46.54 34.13 -44.62
C LYS A 536 45.98 32.92 -45.37
N GLN A 537 46.69 32.39 -46.38
CA GLN A 537 46.28 31.15 -47.04
C GLN A 537 46.38 29.94 -46.13
N LEU A 538 47.42 29.84 -45.33
CA LEU A 538 47.55 28.78 -44.30
C LEU A 538 46.45 28.88 -43.22
N ALA A 539 46.16 30.12 -42.77
CA ALA A 539 45.08 30.36 -41.80
C ALA A 539 43.71 30.01 -42.39
N LEU A 540 43.47 30.26 -43.68
CA LEU A 540 42.25 29.85 -44.36
C LEU A 540 42.13 28.33 -44.53
N ILE A 541 43.26 27.64 -44.81
CA ILE A 541 43.32 26.18 -44.89
C ILE A 541 43.13 25.59 -43.52
N ILE A 542 43.74 26.13 -42.48
CA ILE A 542 43.58 25.71 -41.07
C ILE A 542 42.14 25.97 -40.63
N GLY A 543 41.60 27.15 -40.94
CA GLY A 543 40.18 27.48 -40.69
C GLY A 543 39.22 26.54 -41.39
N ALA A 544 39.42 26.17 -42.67
CA ALA A 544 38.61 25.22 -43.37
C ALA A 544 38.76 23.79 -42.80
N ALA A 545 39.97 23.40 -42.43
CA ALA A 545 40.19 22.11 -41.76
C ALA A 545 39.56 22.08 -40.36
N ALA A 546 39.65 23.15 -39.57
CA ALA A 546 39.00 23.24 -38.29
C ALA A 546 37.44 23.22 -38.39
N THR A 547 36.91 23.88 -39.49
CA THR A 547 35.46 23.85 -39.78
C THR A 547 35.01 22.46 -40.19
N LEU A 548 35.78 21.74 -40.98
CA LEU A 548 35.52 20.35 -41.37
C LEU A 548 35.59 19.42 -40.15
N ILE A 549 36.54 19.62 -39.26
CA ILE A 549 36.66 18.88 -38.00
C ILE A 549 35.45 19.20 -37.09
N LEU A 550 35.03 20.45 -36.98
CA LEU A 550 33.83 20.82 -36.21
C LEU A 550 32.55 20.23 -36.82
N ILE A 551 32.43 20.22 -38.15
CA ILE A 551 31.34 19.56 -38.86
C ILE A 551 31.42 18.05 -38.61
N GLY A 552 32.61 17.47 -38.67
CA GLY A 552 32.84 16.06 -38.30
C GLY A 552 32.41 15.73 -36.89
N PHE A 553 32.76 16.60 -35.92
CA PHE A 553 32.31 16.44 -34.53
C PHE A 553 30.79 16.66 -34.37
N ALA A 554 30.21 17.60 -35.11
CA ALA A 554 28.75 17.81 -35.11
C ALA A 554 28.01 16.62 -35.73
N VAL A 555 28.47 16.11 -36.87
CA VAL A 555 27.94 14.91 -37.50
C VAL A 555 28.14 13.67 -36.63
N PHE A 556 29.30 13.52 -36.01
CA PHE A 556 29.57 12.45 -35.05
C PHE A 556 28.67 12.62 -33.80
N GLY A 557 28.50 13.84 -33.31
CA GLY A 557 27.56 14.15 -32.22
C GLY A 557 26.12 13.79 -32.56
N ILE A 558 25.68 14.13 -33.81
CA ILE A 558 24.33 13.79 -34.30
C ILE A 558 24.17 12.29 -34.49
N ILE A 559 25.17 11.61 -35.05
CA ILE A 559 25.17 10.14 -35.20
C ILE A 559 25.15 9.49 -33.80
N ARG A 560 25.96 9.98 -32.89
CA ARG A 560 25.99 9.51 -31.49
C ARG A 560 24.68 9.81 -30.77
N TYR A 561 24.14 11.03 -30.92
CA TYR A 561 22.83 11.39 -30.38
C TYR A 561 21.72 10.48 -30.92
N ASN A 562 21.66 10.30 -32.25
CA ASN A 562 20.67 9.41 -32.84
C ASN A 562 20.88 7.92 -32.47
N LYS A 563 22.14 7.48 -32.28
CA LYS A 563 22.45 6.13 -31.84
C LYS A 563 22.05 5.87 -30.38
N TYR A 564 22.10 6.89 -29.52
CA TYR A 564 21.78 6.80 -28.08
C TYR A 564 20.40 7.34 -27.73
N LYS A 565 19.70 7.96 -28.68
CA LYS A 565 18.38 8.52 -28.45
C LYS A 565 17.36 7.46 -28.02
N ASP A 566 17.46 6.27 -28.57
CA ASP A 566 16.59 5.14 -28.25
C ASP A 566 16.94 4.49 -26.88
N VAL A 567 18.14 4.69 -26.35
CA VAL A 567 18.56 4.18 -25.04
C VAL A 567 17.93 5.00 -23.90
N THR A 568 17.65 6.29 -24.16
CA THR A 568 17.02 7.16 -23.17
C THR A 568 15.50 7.02 -23.14
N GLU A 569 14.92 6.18 -24.00
CA GLU A 569 13.47 5.98 -24.12
C GLU A 569 12.96 4.77 -23.31
N GLY A 570 13.83 3.92 -22.80
CA GLY A 570 13.48 2.76 -22.00
C GLY A 570 13.95 1.42 -22.57
N ILE A 571 13.70 0.36 -21.85
CA ILE A 571 13.99 -1.02 -22.25
C ILE A 571 12.74 -1.90 -22.19
N VAL A 572 12.67 -2.86 -23.12
CA VAL A 572 11.66 -3.92 -23.05
C VAL A 572 12.29 -5.14 -22.39
N VAL A 573 11.63 -5.64 -21.38
CA VAL A 573 12.03 -6.83 -20.65
C VAL A 573 11.02 -7.92 -20.95
N TYR A 574 11.48 -9.09 -21.28
CA TYR A 574 10.60 -10.23 -21.55
C TYR A 574 11.14 -11.53 -20.98
N LEU A 575 10.24 -12.45 -20.71
CA LEU A 575 10.54 -13.81 -20.29
C LEU A 575 10.44 -14.73 -21.51
N ASP A 576 11.54 -15.41 -21.83
CA ASP A 576 11.63 -16.40 -22.91
C ASP A 576 11.81 -17.78 -22.27
N GLY A 577 10.68 -18.50 -22.10
CA GLY A 577 10.67 -19.83 -21.52
C GLY A 577 11.06 -19.86 -20.02
N THR A 578 12.35 -19.83 -19.73
CA THR A 578 12.88 -19.90 -18.36
C THR A 578 13.82 -18.75 -18.01
N LYS A 579 14.02 -17.78 -18.90
CA LYS A 579 14.97 -16.67 -18.69
C LYS A 579 14.31 -15.32 -18.90
N TYR A 580 14.56 -14.38 -18.00
CA TYR A 580 14.27 -12.98 -18.24
C TYR A 580 15.39 -12.37 -19.09
N GLU A 581 15.04 -11.84 -20.24
CA GLU A 581 15.97 -11.10 -21.10
C GLU A 581 15.56 -9.63 -21.16
N THR A 582 16.52 -8.73 -20.96
CA THR A 582 16.34 -7.30 -21.19
C THR A 582 16.90 -6.91 -22.54
N LYS A 583 16.10 -6.27 -23.37
CA LYS A 583 16.55 -5.76 -24.67
C LYS A 583 16.30 -4.27 -24.75
N GLY A 584 17.36 -3.51 -25.04
CA GLY A 584 17.22 -2.08 -25.34
C GLY A 584 16.43 -1.87 -26.63
N LEU A 585 15.80 -0.71 -26.75
CA LEU A 585 15.12 -0.25 -27.96
C LEU A 585 16.07 -0.08 -29.16
N ILE A 586 17.35 -0.34 -28.99
CA ILE A 586 18.40 -0.28 -30.02
C ILE A 586 18.63 -1.66 -30.60
N GLU A 587 18.77 -1.73 -31.87
CA GLU A 587 18.73 -2.94 -32.71
C GLU A 587 19.67 -4.10 -32.36
N ASP A 588 20.67 -3.95 -31.49
CA ASP A 588 21.74 -4.98 -31.34
C ASP A 588 22.07 -5.41 -29.91
N GLY A 589 21.23 -5.20 -28.89
CA GLY A 589 21.66 -5.49 -27.54
C GLY A 589 20.67 -6.21 -26.64
N VAL A 590 20.97 -7.44 -26.29
CA VAL A 590 20.50 -8.07 -25.07
C VAL A 590 21.18 -7.35 -23.92
N ILE A 591 20.40 -6.72 -23.01
CA ILE A 591 20.98 -5.82 -21.99
C ILE A 591 21.08 -6.48 -20.67
N ALA A 592 20.66 -7.48 -20.30
CA ALA A 592 21.01 -8.31 -19.16
C ALA A 592 20.37 -9.69 -19.31
N VAL A 593 21.17 -10.70 -19.31
CA VAL A 593 20.73 -12.05 -19.02
C VAL A 593 21.19 -12.33 -17.62
N THR A 594 20.32 -12.50 -16.69
CA THR A 594 20.69 -13.01 -15.37
C THR A 594 20.31 -14.47 -15.33
N ASP A 595 21.26 -15.34 -15.05
CA ASP A 595 20.98 -16.76 -14.84
C ASP A 595 20.12 -16.99 -13.59
N ASP A 596 19.99 -15.95 -12.74
CA ASP A 596 19.32 -16.00 -11.44
C ASP A 596 17.93 -15.36 -11.42
N GLY A 597 17.44 -14.86 -12.56
CA GLY A 597 16.12 -14.22 -12.69
C GLY A 597 16.07 -12.78 -12.18
N LEU A 598 15.50 -11.88 -12.96
CA LEU A 598 15.17 -10.51 -12.54
C LEU A 598 13.86 -10.54 -11.75
N VAL A 599 13.92 -10.25 -10.45
CA VAL A 599 12.69 -10.08 -9.65
C VAL A 599 12.24 -8.63 -9.73
N TRP A 600 11.04 -8.43 -10.24
CA TRP A 600 10.43 -7.13 -10.40
C TRP A 600 9.67 -6.72 -9.15
N ARG A 601 9.97 -5.54 -8.61
CA ARG A 601 9.04 -4.83 -7.74
C ARG A 601 8.11 -3.96 -8.60
N ASN A 602 6.90 -3.70 -8.11
CA ASN A 602 5.90 -2.86 -8.79
C ASN A 602 6.35 -1.42 -9.06
N ASP A 603 7.49 -1.00 -8.55
CA ASP A 603 8.05 0.34 -8.62
C ASP A 603 9.19 0.50 -9.65
N ASN A 604 9.44 -0.49 -10.49
CA ASN A 604 10.47 -0.49 -11.55
C ASN A 604 11.91 -0.16 -11.09
N GLN A 605 12.23 -0.29 -9.80
CA GLN A 605 13.52 0.16 -9.24
C GLN A 605 14.68 -0.84 -9.37
N ASN A 606 14.48 -2.01 -9.99
CA ASN A 606 15.51 -3.04 -10.00
C ASN A 606 16.51 -2.92 -11.16
N VAL A 607 16.26 -2.06 -12.14
CA VAL A 607 17.19 -1.79 -13.25
C VAL A 607 17.27 -0.29 -13.50
N ALA A 608 18.48 0.24 -13.56
CA ALA A 608 18.72 1.64 -13.88
C ALA A 608 19.88 1.79 -14.86
N MET A 609 19.83 2.76 -15.74
CA MET A 609 20.89 3.05 -16.68
C MET A 609 21.77 4.20 -16.19
N GLY A 610 23.08 3.99 -16.19
CA GLY A 610 24.03 5.06 -15.89
C GLY A 610 23.96 6.21 -16.90
N TYR A 611 24.21 7.43 -16.45
CA TYR A 611 24.22 8.63 -17.31
C TYR A 611 25.24 8.59 -18.46
N ASP A 612 26.16 7.62 -18.46
CA ASP A 612 27.09 7.40 -19.57
C ASP A 612 26.44 6.69 -20.77
N GLY A 613 25.19 6.21 -20.60
CA GLY A 613 24.45 5.43 -21.58
C GLY A 613 25.13 4.10 -21.94
N LYS A 614 26.07 3.62 -21.13
CA LYS A 614 26.86 2.41 -21.36
C LYS A 614 26.75 1.40 -20.25
N SER A 615 26.56 1.86 -19.01
CA SER A 615 26.50 1.02 -17.83
C SER A 615 25.05 0.80 -17.39
N PHE A 616 24.72 -0.42 -16.99
CA PHE A 616 23.45 -0.77 -16.37
C PHE A 616 23.68 -1.22 -14.94
N PHE A 617 22.82 -0.75 -14.05
CA PHE A 617 22.75 -1.19 -12.68
C PHE A 617 21.49 -2.00 -12.48
N TYR A 618 21.58 -3.11 -11.82
CA TYR A 618 20.44 -3.92 -11.45
C TYR A 618 20.68 -4.63 -10.12
N ALA A 619 19.60 -4.84 -9.39
CA ALA A 619 19.63 -5.49 -8.11
C ALA A 619 18.99 -6.88 -8.21
N VAL A 620 19.67 -7.89 -7.70
CA VAL A 620 19.19 -9.27 -7.64
C VAL A 620 18.91 -9.63 -6.19
N PRO A 621 17.76 -10.24 -5.86
CA PRO A 621 17.50 -10.70 -4.50
C PRO A 621 18.53 -11.71 -4.03
N ASP A 622 19.02 -11.52 -2.81
CA ASP A 622 19.93 -12.42 -2.12
C ASP A 622 19.56 -12.48 -0.63
N GLY A 623 18.93 -13.58 -0.21
CA GLY A 623 18.63 -13.85 1.20
C GLY A 623 17.87 -12.73 1.94
N GLY A 624 16.96 -12.02 1.26
CA GLY A 624 16.16 -10.93 1.84
C GLY A 624 16.72 -9.51 1.66
N ASN A 625 17.90 -9.41 1.09
CA ASN A 625 18.52 -8.19 0.60
C ASN A 625 18.67 -8.27 -0.92
N TYR A 626 19.26 -7.25 -1.50
CA TYR A 626 19.61 -7.25 -2.92
C TYR A 626 21.12 -7.22 -3.07
N GLU A 627 21.64 -8.02 -3.99
CA GLU A 627 22.98 -7.85 -4.50
C GLU A 627 22.93 -6.89 -5.69
N LEU A 628 23.67 -5.78 -5.62
CA LEU A 628 23.70 -4.75 -6.65
C LEU A 628 24.84 -5.01 -7.62
N PHE A 629 24.50 -5.06 -8.89
CA PHE A 629 25.43 -5.29 -9.97
C PHE A 629 25.53 -4.09 -10.91
N VAL A 630 26.68 -4.00 -11.58
CA VAL A 630 26.88 -3.16 -12.75
C VAL A 630 27.36 -4.02 -13.91
N CYS A 631 26.86 -3.77 -15.11
CA CYS A 631 27.32 -4.39 -16.35
C CYS A 631 27.32 -3.38 -17.50
N ASP A 632 27.93 -3.74 -18.64
CA ASP A 632 27.77 -2.97 -19.88
C ASP A 632 26.38 -3.19 -20.49
N ARG A 633 26.05 -2.39 -21.51
CA ARG A 633 24.73 -2.48 -22.18
C ARG A 633 24.45 -3.82 -22.87
N ASN A 634 25.41 -4.71 -22.99
CA ASN A 634 25.25 -6.04 -23.60
C ASN A 634 25.15 -7.13 -22.53
N GLY A 635 25.06 -6.76 -21.25
CA GLY A 635 25.07 -7.67 -20.11
C GLY A 635 26.43 -8.31 -19.84
N LYS A 636 27.51 -7.85 -20.52
CA LYS A 636 28.88 -8.32 -20.30
C LYS A 636 29.58 -7.47 -19.25
N ASN A 637 30.73 -7.94 -18.80
CA ASN A 637 31.54 -7.25 -17.78
C ASN A 637 30.76 -7.00 -16.46
N LYS A 638 29.94 -7.98 -16.07
CA LYS A 638 29.21 -7.99 -14.81
C LYS A 638 30.18 -7.87 -13.63
N LYS A 639 29.89 -6.94 -12.72
CA LYS A 639 30.59 -6.75 -11.44
C LYS A 639 29.60 -6.57 -10.33
N THR A 640 29.88 -7.15 -9.17
CA THR A 640 29.16 -6.86 -7.93
C THR A 640 29.61 -5.51 -7.39
N VAL A 641 28.66 -4.62 -7.15
CA VAL A 641 28.90 -3.31 -6.52
C VAL A 641 28.81 -3.44 -5.01
N ALA A 642 27.74 -4.08 -4.52
CA ALA A 642 27.53 -4.32 -3.09
C ALA A 642 26.54 -5.47 -2.86
N LYS A 643 26.65 -6.11 -1.69
CA LYS A 643 25.68 -7.05 -1.16
C LYS A 643 24.80 -6.36 -0.11
N THR A 644 23.63 -6.92 0.21
CA THR A 644 22.72 -6.39 1.24
C THR A 644 22.22 -4.96 0.98
N VAL A 645 22.01 -4.61 -0.29
CA VAL A 645 21.52 -3.28 -0.69
C VAL A 645 20.00 -3.20 -0.48
N ARG A 646 19.54 -2.14 0.19
CA ARG A 646 18.10 -1.86 0.40
C ARG A 646 17.52 -0.92 -0.65
N ARG A 647 18.30 0.06 -1.05
CA ARG A 647 17.91 1.10 -2.01
C ARG A 647 19.15 1.62 -2.74
N TYR A 648 18.99 1.91 -4.02
CA TYR A 648 20.02 2.63 -4.78
C TYR A 648 19.38 3.62 -5.77
N ASP A 649 20.10 4.67 -6.09
CA ASP A 649 19.73 5.70 -7.06
C ASP A 649 20.96 6.12 -7.89
N ILE A 650 20.72 6.56 -9.11
CA ILE A 650 21.77 6.99 -10.03
C ILE A 650 22.10 8.46 -9.80
N LEU A 651 23.37 8.75 -9.65
CA LEU A 651 23.93 10.10 -9.64
C LEU A 651 24.63 10.42 -10.97
N LYS A 652 24.73 11.69 -11.30
CA LYS A 652 25.43 12.15 -12.51
C LYS A 652 26.90 11.72 -12.49
N LYS A 653 27.53 11.62 -13.68
CA LYS A 653 28.95 11.28 -13.86
C LYS A 653 29.36 9.88 -13.38
N ASP A 654 28.52 8.91 -13.69
CA ASP A 654 28.81 7.49 -13.45
C ASP A 654 28.95 7.15 -11.96
N ASN A 655 28.25 7.86 -11.09
CA ASN A 655 28.14 7.51 -9.68
C ASN A 655 26.76 6.92 -9.39
N ILE A 656 26.70 6.07 -8.39
CA ILE A 656 25.47 5.65 -7.74
C ILE A 656 25.59 5.91 -6.24
N ILE A 657 24.46 6.07 -5.59
CA ILE A 657 24.32 6.14 -4.15
C ILE A 657 23.40 4.99 -3.71
N PHE A 658 23.77 4.32 -2.62
CA PHE A 658 22.98 3.19 -2.14
C PHE A 658 23.08 3.02 -0.62
N ILE A 659 22.04 2.44 -0.03
CA ILE A 659 22.05 1.99 1.36
C ILE A 659 22.29 0.48 1.37
N SER A 660 23.31 0.05 2.11
CA SER A 660 23.60 -1.35 2.42
C SER A 660 23.66 -1.52 3.94
N GLY A 661 22.83 -2.43 4.48
CA GLY A 661 22.58 -2.43 5.91
C GLY A 661 21.93 -1.12 6.35
N ASN A 662 22.51 -0.42 7.31
CA ASN A 662 22.14 0.93 7.74
C ASN A 662 23.12 2.01 7.29
N ALA A 663 24.10 1.67 6.45
CA ALA A 663 25.11 2.62 6.01
C ALA A 663 24.86 3.09 4.58
N LEU A 664 25.17 4.36 4.33
CA LEU A 664 25.07 5.02 3.04
C LEU A 664 26.41 4.99 2.33
N TYR A 665 26.43 4.59 1.07
CA TYR A 665 27.60 4.47 0.24
C TYR A 665 27.43 5.21 -1.09
N THR A 666 28.54 5.61 -1.69
CA THR A 666 28.60 5.99 -3.10
C THR A 666 29.56 5.07 -3.84
N TYR A 667 29.22 4.72 -5.09
CA TYR A 667 30.08 3.96 -5.97
C TYR A 667 30.36 4.72 -7.26
N ASN A 668 31.63 4.78 -7.65
CA ASN A 668 32.06 5.41 -8.90
C ASN A 668 32.44 4.35 -9.93
N VAL A 669 31.64 4.23 -11.00
CA VAL A 669 31.81 3.22 -12.05
C VAL A 669 33.17 3.32 -12.75
N LYS A 670 33.66 4.55 -13.01
CA LYS A 670 34.92 4.74 -13.74
C LYS A 670 36.15 4.36 -12.93
N LYS A 671 36.10 4.62 -11.62
CA LYS A 671 37.19 4.31 -10.70
C LYS A 671 37.11 2.91 -10.12
N ASP A 672 35.92 2.29 -10.22
CA ASP A 672 35.59 1.03 -9.57
C ASP A 672 35.76 1.09 -8.04
N GLU A 673 35.26 2.19 -7.43
CA GLU A 673 35.52 2.53 -6.03
C GLU A 673 34.20 2.72 -5.27
N THR A 674 34.04 2.00 -4.16
CA THR A 674 32.95 2.20 -3.21
C THR A 674 33.47 3.01 -2.01
N ASN A 675 32.76 4.08 -1.64
CA ASN A 675 33.10 4.92 -0.52
C ASN A 675 31.96 4.94 0.50
N LEU A 676 32.26 4.67 1.75
CA LEU A 676 31.35 4.90 2.88
C LEU A 676 31.12 6.39 3.05
N VAL A 677 29.86 6.81 3.12
CA VAL A 677 29.45 8.20 3.36
C VAL A 677 29.15 8.41 4.85
N ALA A 678 28.27 7.57 5.39
CA ALA A 678 27.87 7.62 6.79
C ALA A 678 27.27 6.29 7.23
N GLU A 679 27.38 6.01 8.52
CA GLU A 679 26.70 4.91 9.19
C GLU A 679 25.31 5.38 9.72
N GLU A 680 24.45 4.44 10.03
CA GLU A 680 23.13 4.70 10.66
C GLU A 680 22.22 5.67 9.87
N VAL A 681 22.20 5.59 8.55
CA VAL A 681 21.38 6.45 7.70
C VAL A 681 19.99 5.88 7.53
N LEU A 682 18.96 6.69 7.85
CA LEU A 682 17.55 6.36 7.71
C LEU A 682 17.01 6.65 6.30
N LYS A 683 17.36 7.82 5.76
CA LYS A 683 16.80 8.32 4.51
C LYS A 683 17.76 9.26 3.82
N TYR A 684 17.71 9.29 2.50
CA TYR A 684 18.42 10.31 1.71
C TYR A 684 17.51 10.86 0.59
N SER A 685 17.86 12.04 0.10
CA SER A 685 17.30 12.64 -1.11
C SER A 685 18.43 13.25 -1.93
N LEU A 686 18.24 13.32 -3.26
CA LEU A 686 19.35 13.66 -4.15
C LEU A 686 18.99 14.69 -5.21
N ASN A 687 20.01 15.47 -5.63
CA ASN A 687 20.02 16.25 -6.85
C ASN A 687 20.90 15.51 -7.88
N GLU A 688 20.28 14.71 -8.70
CA GLU A 688 20.96 13.88 -9.71
C GLU A 688 21.83 14.73 -10.66
N LYS A 689 21.33 15.88 -11.07
CA LYS A 689 21.98 16.74 -12.05
C LYS A 689 23.31 17.32 -11.55
N LYS A 690 23.48 17.46 -10.22
CA LYS A 690 24.65 18.07 -9.60
C LYS A 690 25.53 17.11 -8.81
N ASN A 691 25.16 15.83 -8.69
CA ASN A 691 25.79 14.88 -7.78
C ASN A 691 25.77 15.33 -6.31
N GLU A 692 24.69 15.92 -5.88
CA GLU A 692 24.48 16.41 -4.52
C GLU A 692 23.39 15.59 -3.86
N PHE A 693 23.52 15.35 -2.55
CA PHE A 693 22.49 14.69 -1.78
C PHE A 693 22.44 15.20 -0.34
N VAL A 694 21.30 15.00 0.29
CA VAL A 694 21.08 15.17 1.72
C VAL A 694 20.73 13.84 2.33
N TYR A 695 21.16 13.60 3.55
CA TYR A 695 20.81 12.39 4.30
C TYR A 695 20.56 12.69 5.77
N TYR A 696 19.81 11.80 6.37
CA TYR A 696 19.32 11.90 7.75
C TYR A 696 19.72 10.64 8.51
N THR A 697 20.26 10.79 9.71
CA THR A 697 20.78 9.70 10.54
C THR A 697 19.86 9.36 11.72
N PHE A 698 20.02 8.17 12.28
CA PHE A 698 19.34 7.74 13.50
C PHE A 698 19.61 8.65 14.70
N SER A 699 20.80 9.26 14.76
CA SER A 699 21.15 10.23 15.80
C SER A 699 20.48 11.59 15.65
N GLY A 700 19.64 11.77 14.63
CA GLY A 700 18.92 13.03 14.38
C GLY A 700 19.74 14.08 13.64
N GLY A 701 20.87 13.74 13.05
CA GLY A 701 21.67 14.63 12.21
C GLY A 701 21.13 14.69 10.78
N LEU A 702 20.92 15.90 10.23
CA LEU A 702 20.61 16.14 8.83
C LEU A 702 21.84 16.74 8.13
N TYR A 703 22.33 16.06 7.09
CA TYR A 703 23.59 16.39 6.44
C TYR A 703 23.40 16.62 4.94
N TYR A 704 24.28 17.47 4.37
CA TYR A 704 24.43 17.66 2.93
C TYR A 704 25.84 17.28 2.49
N MET A 705 25.97 16.69 1.29
CA MET A 705 27.26 16.33 0.71
C MET A 705 27.17 16.25 -0.82
N LYS A 706 28.34 16.37 -1.48
CA LYS A 706 28.52 16.06 -2.91
C LYS A 706 29.19 14.70 -3.06
N ALA A 707 28.64 13.85 -3.91
CA ALA A 707 29.21 12.52 -4.15
C ALA A 707 30.67 12.61 -4.63
N GLY A 708 31.51 11.78 -4.01
CA GLY A 708 32.95 11.73 -4.28
C GLY A 708 33.76 12.95 -3.78
N LYS A 709 33.16 13.78 -2.90
CA LYS A 709 33.79 14.96 -2.31
C LYS A 709 33.50 15.06 -0.81
N PRO A 710 34.13 14.22 0.02
CA PRO A 710 33.86 14.20 1.46
C PRO A 710 34.15 15.54 2.16
N GLU A 711 35.03 16.36 1.62
CA GLU A 711 35.33 17.71 2.10
C GLU A 711 34.14 18.69 1.98
N THR A 712 33.07 18.28 1.31
CA THR A 712 31.84 19.10 1.16
C THR A 712 30.75 18.69 2.15
N LEU A 713 31.03 17.83 3.09
CA LEU A 713 30.09 17.43 4.14
C LEU A 713 29.75 18.63 5.02
N VAL A 714 28.46 18.91 5.15
CA VAL A 714 27.92 19.98 5.98
C VAL A 714 26.77 19.43 6.82
N LEU A 715 26.87 19.61 8.14
CA LEU A 715 25.74 19.40 9.04
C LEU A 715 24.76 20.58 8.85
N LEU A 716 23.52 20.26 8.44
CA LEU A 716 22.46 21.24 8.21
C LEU A 716 21.68 21.56 9.48
N ASP A 717 21.32 20.52 10.24
CA ASP A 717 20.66 20.66 11.54
C ASP A 717 20.82 19.37 12.39
N GLU A 718 20.58 19.52 13.69
CA GLU A 718 20.65 18.45 14.71
C GLU A 718 19.28 18.29 15.39
N ASN A 719 19.10 17.15 16.06
CA ASN A 719 17.85 16.83 16.76
C ASN A 719 16.64 16.80 15.82
N VAL A 720 16.87 16.43 14.56
CA VAL A 720 15.83 16.20 13.58
C VAL A 720 15.13 14.88 13.93
N THR A 721 13.80 14.90 14.01
CA THR A 721 12.99 13.72 14.36
C THR A 721 12.47 13.02 13.11
N SER A 722 12.31 13.75 12.00
CA SER A 722 11.86 13.17 10.74
C SER A 722 12.29 14.06 9.57
N PHE A 723 12.69 13.44 8.48
CA PHE A 723 13.01 14.10 7.21
C PHE A 723 11.87 13.87 6.22
N GLU A 724 11.11 14.91 5.91
CA GLU A 724 9.92 14.79 5.10
C GLU A 724 10.21 14.90 3.60
N TYR A 725 10.82 16.01 3.19
CA TYR A 725 10.97 16.32 1.78
C TYR A 725 12.18 17.21 1.51
N ALA A 726 12.80 17.02 0.35
CA ALA A 726 13.75 17.96 -0.22
C ALA A 726 13.39 18.22 -1.68
N ASP A 727 13.41 19.49 -2.11
CA ASP A 727 13.17 19.81 -3.52
C ASP A 727 14.28 19.23 -4.42
N PRO A 728 14.01 19.01 -5.73
CA PRO A 728 14.98 18.37 -6.63
C PRO A 728 16.31 19.12 -6.77
N ASP A 729 16.34 20.42 -6.42
CA ASP A 729 17.54 21.25 -6.40
C ASP A 729 18.24 21.25 -5.03
N LEU A 730 17.69 20.57 -4.01
CA LEU A 730 18.12 20.56 -2.60
C LEU A 730 18.27 21.96 -1.98
N LYS A 731 17.45 22.90 -2.43
CA LYS A 731 17.45 24.27 -1.91
C LYS A 731 16.56 24.44 -0.70
N ASN A 732 15.48 23.68 -0.65
CA ASN A 732 14.50 23.70 0.41
C ASN A 732 14.32 22.27 0.92
N ILE A 733 14.64 22.07 2.20
CA ILE A 733 14.61 20.77 2.86
C ILE A 733 13.68 20.90 4.05
N PHE A 734 12.58 20.15 4.05
CA PHE A 734 11.55 20.16 5.10
C PHE A 734 11.75 18.98 6.05
N TYR A 735 11.73 19.26 7.33
CA TYR A 735 11.93 18.27 8.38
C TYR A 735 11.26 18.68 9.69
N TYR A 736 11.02 17.72 10.56
CA TYR A 736 10.51 17.96 11.90
C TYR A 736 11.61 17.90 12.95
N LYS A 737 11.43 18.71 13.98
CA LYS A 737 12.09 18.59 15.28
C LYS A 737 10.99 18.41 16.32
N LEU A 738 11.35 18.11 17.58
CA LEU A 738 10.37 17.93 18.68
C LEU A 738 9.40 19.12 18.83
N ASN A 739 9.82 20.30 18.47
CA ASN A 739 9.07 21.54 18.60
C ASN A 739 8.39 22.01 17.31
N GLY A 740 8.37 21.20 16.24
CA GLY A 740 7.60 21.50 15.05
C GLY A 740 8.31 21.32 13.70
N LEU A 741 7.67 21.88 12.67
CA LEU A 741 8.11 21.80 11.27
C LEU A 741 9.10 22.92 10.96
N TYR A 742 10.16 22.55 10.25
CA TYR A 742 11.24 23.42 9.80
C TYR A 742 11.50 23.31 8.30
N VAL A 743 12.10 24.36 7.73
CA VAL A 743 12.74 24.30 6.41
C VAL A 743 14.18 24.83 6.48
N CYS A 744 15.12 24.02 5.97
CA CYS A 744 16.48 24.47 5.69
C CYS A 744 16.54 25.09 4.30
N LYS A 745 16.86 26.39 4.23
CA LYS A 745 16.97 27.12 2.95
C LYS A 745 18.40 27.14 2.44
N SER A 746 18.65 26.48 1.32
CA SER A 746 19.95 26.44 0.64
C SER A 746 21.14 26.05 1.53
N GLY A 747 20.89 25.22 2.55
CA GLY A 747 21.89 24.77 3.51
C GLY A 747 22.47 25.87 4.42
N LYS A 748 21.80 27.02 4.56
CA LYS A 748 22.32 28.19 5.27
C LYS A 748 21.42 28.70 6.38
N GLU A 749 20.14 28.52 6.28
CA GLU A 749 19.15 29.10 7.18
C GLU A 749 18.10 28.06 7.51
N ASN A 750 17.92 27.79 8.78
CA ASN A 750 16.86 26.92 9.30
C ASN A 750 15.74 27.76 9.84
N LEU A 751 14.61 27.80 9.13
CA LEU A 751 13.44 28.56 9.48
C LEU A 751 12.38 27.65 10.13
N PHE A 752 11.92 28.01 11.31
CA PHE A 752 10.77 27.40 11.96
C PHE A 752 9.49 27.84 11.23
N ILE A 753 8.60 26.87 10.91
CA ILE A 753 7.36 27.12 10.19
C ILE A 753 6.16 27.06 11.11
N ALA A 754 6.03 25.98 11.86
CA ALA A 754 4.85 25.72 12.70
C ALA A 754 5.18 24.79 13.85
N PRO A 755 4.55 24.96 15.05
CA PRO A 755 4.76 24.06 16.20
C PRO A 755 4.21 22.67 15.94
N GLU A 756 3.08 22.59 15.27
CA GLU A 756 2.44 21.33 14.89
C GLU A 756 1.87 21.46 13.47
N ALA A 757 2.38 20.64 12.59
CA ALA A 757 1.89 20.56 11.23
C ALA A 757 1.49 19.11 10.93
N LYS A 758 0.25 18.90 10.51
CA LYS A 758 -0.28 17.59 10.13
C LYS A 758 -0.52 17.56 8.63
N ASN A 759 -0.42 16.38 8.03
CA ASN A 759 -0.76 16.15 6.62
C ASN A 759 -0.06 17.14 5.68
N LEU A 760 1.26 17.08 5.63
CA LEU A 760 2.07 17.94 4.78
C LEU A 760 1.85 17.64 3.30
N TYR A 761 1.36 18.62 2.54
CA TYR A 761 1.21 18.55 1.08
C TYR A 761 2.20 19.50 0.42
N ILE A 762 2.93 18.99 -0.56
CA ILE A 762 3.99 19.71 -1.21
C ILE A 762 3.60 20.00 -2.67
N ALA A 763 3.63 21.28 -3.04
CA ALA A 763 3.34 21.73 -4.40
C ALA A 763 4.62 22.30 -5.03
N GLU A 764 5.15 21.59 -6.01
CA GLU A 764 6.33 22.01 -6.76
C GLU A 764 5.93 22.81 -8.01
N LYS A 765 6.55 23.96 -8.18
CA LYS A 765 6.66 24.63 -9.47
C LYS A 765 8.13 25.01 -9.66
N GLU A 766 8.66 24.84 -10.85
CA GLU A 766 10.07 24.92 -11.29
C GLU A 766 11.06 25.83 -10.51
N LYS A 767 10.63 26.71 -9.63
CA LYS A 767 11.49 27.58 -8.80
C LYS A 767 10.94 27.97 -7.43
N ASN A 768 9.75 27.48 -7.04
CA ASN A 768 9.10 27.89 -5.80
C ASN A 768 8.41 26.70 -5.16
N THR A 769 9.03 26.13 -4.15
CA THR A 769 8.40 25.09 -3.31
C THR A 769 7.40 25.74 -2.38
N LYS A 770 6.18 25.23 -2.39
CA LYS A 770 5.08 25.61 -1.51
C LYS A 770 4.63 24.40 -0.73
N ILE A 771 4.27 24.60 0.50
CA ILE A 771 3.67 23.55 1.32
C ILE A 771 2.31 23.99 1.85
N TYR A 772 1.47 22.99 2.05
CA TYR A 772 0.20 23.14 2.73
C TYR A 772 0.18 22.14 3.89
N TYR A 773 -0.32 22.54 5.02
CA TYR A 773 -0.42 21.68 6.20
C TYR A 773 -1.61 22.09 7.07
N PHE A 774 -2.07 21.15 7.89
CA PHE A 774 -3.09 21.42 8.91
C PHE A 774 -2.44 21.64 10.27
N ASP A 775 -2.99 22.54 11.07
CA ASP A 775 -2.69 22.62 12.49
C ASP A 775 -3.60 21.69 13.31
N GLU A 776 -3.50 21.77 14.65
CA GLU A 776 -4.33 20.97 15.56
C GLU A 776 -5.83 21.27 15.43
N ASP A 777 -6.19 22.50 15.11
CA ASP A 777 -7.58 22.97 14.96
C ASP A 777 -8.16 22.68 13.55
N ASN A 778 -7.49 21.87 12.74
CA ASN A 778 -7.83 21.63 11.34
C ASN A 778 -7.89 22.88 10.45
N ARG A 779 -7.20 23.94 10.84
CA ARG A 779 -6.99 25.09 9.97
C ARG A 779 -5.96 24.74 8.91
N LEU A 780 -6.28 24.99 7.65
CA LEU A 780 -5.34 24.78 6.55
C LEU A 780 -4.46 26.00 6.37
N TYR A 781 -3.17 25.77 6.41
CA TYR A 781 -2.14 26.77 6.18
C TYR A 781 -1.45 26.55 4.84
N TYR A 782 -0.96 27.64 4.32
CA TYR A 782 -0.14 27.71 3.15
C TYR A 782 1.16 28.44 3.49
N PHE A 783 2.28 27.87 3.10
CA PHE A 783 3.59 28.46 3.27
C PHE A 783 4.37 28.41 1.95
N ASN A 784 4.81 29.61 1.48
CA ASN A 784 5.77 29.71 0.39
C ASN A 784 7.15 29.96 1.00
N VAL A 785 8.15 29.23 0.59
CA VAL A 785 9.53 29.36 1.13
C VAL A 785 10.09 30.78 1.03
N LYS A 786 9.53 31.63 0.18
CA LYS A 786 9.89 33.04 0.09
C LYS A 786 9.28 33.92 1.18
N ASP A 787 8.22 33.46 1.81
CA ASP A 787 7.53 34.17 2.87
C ASP A 787 8.25 33.95 4.21
N SER A 788 8.05 34.85 5.15
CA SER A 788 8.58 34.73 6.52
C SER A 788 7.66 33.94 7.43
N GLU A 789 6.36 33.92 7.10
CA GLU A 789 5.31 33.30 7.93
C GLU A 789 4.28 32.57 7.08
N PRO A 790 3.67 31.49 7.61
CA PRO A 790 2.54 30.81 6.98
C PRO A 790 1.29 31.70 6.94
N LYS A 791 0.44 31.48 5.93
CA LYS A 791 -0.84 32.17 5.77
C LYS A 791 -1.98 31.16 5.93
N ILE A 792 -3.04 31.56 6.65
CA ILE A 792 -4.26 30.75 6.76
C ILE A 792 -4.97 30.75 5.42
N VAL A 793 -5.32 29.56 4.94
CA VAL A 793 -6.15 29.37 3.75
C VAL A 793 -7.62 29.35 4.14
N THR A 794 -7.96 28.57 5.13
CA THR A 794 -9.32 28.50 5.67
C THR A 794 -9.29 27.92 7.08
N ASP A 795 -10.21 28.37 7.90
CA ASP A 795 -10.50 27.77 9.20
C ASP A 795 -11.40 26.54 8.97
N ASN A 796 -11.16 25.47 9.73
CA ASN A 796 -11.93 24.22 9.66
C ASN A 796 -11.98 23.59 8.25
N ALA A 797 -10.84 23.34 7.61
CA ALA A 797 -10.80 22.61 6.35
C ALA A 797 -11.20 21.14 6.56
N THR A 798 -12.16 20.66 5.77
CA THR A 798 -12.63 19.27 5.82
C THR A 798 -11.85 18.35 4.88
N GLY A 799 -11.04 18.87 3.98
CA GLY A 799 -10.19 18.10 3.08
C GLY A 799 -9.42 18.95 2.08
N VAL A 800 -8.39 18.34 1.54
CA VAL A 800 -7.59 18.86 0.43
C VAL A 800 -7.82 17.95 -0.76
N PHE A 801 -8.24 18.51 -1.87
CA PHE A 801 -8.60 17.79 -3.08
C PHE A 801 -7.72 18.22 -4.23
N GLY A 802 -6.90 17.28 -4.70
CA GLY A 802 -6.15 17.37 -5.95
C GLY A 802 -5.25 18.57 -6.13
N MET A 803 -3.98 18.35 -6.34
CA MET A 803 -3.10 19.34 -6.94
C MET A 803 -3.30 19.36 -8.46
N ALA A 804 -3.61 20.50 -9.01
CA ALA A 804 -3.77 20.64 -10.45
C ALA A 804 -2.42 20.42 -11.16
N TYR A 805 -2.44 19.65 -12.24
CA TYR A 805 -1.29 19.24 -13.02
C TYR A 805 -0.31 20.38 -13.30
N GLY A 806 0.94 20.23 -12.85
CA GLY A 806 2.04 21.15 -13.16
C GLY A 806 1.95 22.57 -12.59
N TYR A 807 0.95 22.85 -11.74
CA TYR A 807 0.74 24.15 -11.09
C TYR A 807 0.79 23.98 -9.58
N ALA A 808 1.48 24.88 -8.90
CA ALA A 808 1.47 24.98 -7.45
C ALA A 808 0.10 25.51 -6.97
N SER A 809 -0.94 24.73 -7.17
CA SER A 809 -2.33 25.06 -6.86
C SER A 809 -3.02 23.93 -6.11
N LEU A 810 -3.92 24.27 -5.21
CA LEU A 810 -4.61 23.35 -4.33
C LEU A 810 -6.09 23.73 -4.23
N MET A 811 -6.97 22.74 -4.16
CA MET A 811 -8.37 22.92 -3.80
C MET A 811 -8.57 22.45 -2.37
N ALA A 812 -9.27 23.24 -1.58
CA ALA A 812 -9.68 22.90 -0.23
C ALA A 812 -11.17 23.20 -0.05
N MET A 813 -11.82 22.42 0.80
CA MET A 813 -13.22 22.64 1.21
C MET A 813 -13.25 22.93 2.70
N ASP A 814 -13.98 23.96 3.09
CA ASP A 814 -14.22 24.25 4.51
C ASP A 814 -15.41 23.46 5.09
N SER A 815 -15.64 23.60 6.38
CA SER A 815 -16.73 22.94 7.09
C SER A 815 -18.14 23.36 6.65
N ASN A 816 -18.27 24.50 5.98
CA ASN A 816 -19.52 24.99 5.42
C ASN A 816 -19.76 24.45 4.01
N GLY A 817 -18.83 23.66 3.47
CA GLY A 817 -18.88 23.17 2.09
C GLY A 817 -18.47 24.23 1.06
N GLU A 818 -17.86 25.33 1.48
CA GLU A 818 -17.32 26.34 0.57
C GLU A 818 -15.95 25.92 0.05
N TRP A 819 -15.77 26.06 -1.27
CA TRP A 819 -14.53 25.69 -1.92
C TRP A 819 -13.57 26.87 -2.02
N LYS A 820 -12.32 26.61 -1.65
CA LYS A 820 -11.19 27.53 -1.80
C LYS A 820 -10.23 26.95 -2.82
N TYR A 821 -9.83 27.76 -3.79
CA TYR A 821 -8.80 27.43 -4.76
C TYR A 821 -7.58 28.32 -4.57
N ILE A 822 -6.44 27.72 -4.38
CA ILE A 822 -5.17 28.41 -4.15
C ILE A 822 -4.31 28.28 -5.39
N LYS A 823 -3.97 29.40 -6.01
CA LYS A 823 -3.09 29.47 -7.18
C LYS A 823 -2.30 30.79 -7.16
N ASP A 824 -1.00 30.73 -7.51
CA ASP A 824 -0.11 31.88 -7.62
C ASP A 824 -0.19 32.85 -6.42
N ASP A 825 -0.15 32.26 -5.18
CA ASP A 825 -0.22 32.96 -3.89
C ASP A 825 -1.54 33.72 -3.61
N LYS A 826 -2.57 33.43 -4.39
CA LYS A 826 -3.92 33.96 -4.19
C LYS A 826 -4.89 32.85 -3.83
N ILE A 827 -5.77 33.19 -2.90
CA ILE A 827 -6.88 32.35 -2.47
C ILE A 827 -8.14 32.89 -3.18
N TYR A 828 -8.82 32.01 -3.90
CA TYR A 828 -10.07 32.32 -4.61
C TYR A 828 -11.19 31.55 -3.94
N GLU A 829 -12.28 32.24 -3.60
CA GLU A 829 -13.51 31.63 -3.08
C GLU A 829 -14.45 31.32 -4.24
N LEU A 830 -15.01 30.12 -4.25
CA LEU A 830 -16.09 29.71 -5.14
C LEU A 830 -17.44 29.96 -4.45
N LYS A 831 -17.95 31.18 -4.55
CA LYS A 831 -19.27 31.53 -4.04
C LYS A 831 -20.37 30.97 -4.95
N ASP A 832 -21.51 30.61 -4.35
CA ASP A 832 -22.69 30.06 -5.05
C ASP A 832 -22.44 28.73 -5.79
N PHE A 833 -21.40 28.02 -5.41
CA PHE A 833 -21.09 26.70 -5.91
C PHE A 833 -21.52 25.64 -4.87
N SER A 834 -22.83 25.54 -4.67
CA SER A 834 -23.41 24.44 -3.87
C SER A 834 -23.37 23.15 -4.69
N VAL A 835 -22.19 22.59 -4.84
CA VAL A 835 -22.06 21.23 -5.32
C VAL A 835 -22.15 20.33 -4.10
N GLY A 836 -23.00 19.33 -4.17
CA GLY A 836 -23.15 18.36 -3.11
C GLY A 836 -21.78 17.78 -2.68
N ARG A 837 -21.70 17.23 -1.48
CA ARG A 837 -20.49 16.68 -0.85
C ARG A 837 -19.78 15.56 -1.64
N SER A 838 -20.27 15.21 -2.82
CA SER A 838 -19.76 14.16 -3.72
C SER A 838 -18.86 14.67 -4.85
N MET A 839 -18.42 15.92 -4.81
CA MET A 839 -17.58 16.48 -5.86
C MET A 839 -16.11 16.09 -5.71
N GLN A 840 -15.49 15.66 -6.81
CA GLN A 840 -14.08 15.32 -6.87
C GLN A 840 -13.38 16.13 -7.97
N VAL A 841 -12.21 16.65 -7.67
CA VAL A 841 -11.31 17.24 -8.69
C VAL A 841 -10.67 16.08 -9.47
N VAL A 842 -10.88 16.08 -10.78
CA VAL A 842 -10.39 15.00 -11.66
C VAL A 842 -9.22 15.42 -12.55
N GLY A 843 -8.90 16.71 -12.62
CA GLY A 843 -7.73 17.19 -13.34
C GLY A 843 -7.78 18.68 -13.69
N ALA A 844 -6.73 19.13 -14.34
CA ALA A 844 -6.65 20.50 -14.89
C ALA A 844 -5.85 20.51 -16.19
N ASP A 845 -6.20 21.42 -17.09
CA ASP A 845 -5.35 21.83 -18.20
C ASP A 845 -4.72 23.21 -17.95
N LYS A 846 -4.06 23.77 -18.95
CA LYS A 846 -3.42 25.11 -18.84
C LYS A 846 -4.39 26.25 -18.53
N LYS A 847 -5.70 26.07 -18.71
CA LYS A 847 -6.73 27.12 -18.64
C LYS A 847 -7.86 26.80 -17.70
N ASN A 848 -8.16 25.53 -17.46
CA ASN A 848 -9.35 25.10 -16.76
C ASN A 848 -9.02 24.03 -15.71
N LEU A 849 -9.76 24.08 -14.62
CA LEU A 849 -9.87 23.02 -13.63
C LEU A 849 -11.15 22.22 -13.90
N TYR A 850 -11.09 20.91 -13.74
CA TYR A 850 -12.18 19.99 -14.00
C TYR A 850 -12.54 19.22 -12.73
N PHE A 851 -13.84 19.06 -12.52
CA PHE A 851 -14.39 18.31 -11.40
C PHE A 851 -15.65 17.56 -11.81
N ILE A 852 -15.84 16.42 -11.18
CA ILE A 852 -17.01 15.58 -11.37
C ILE A 852 -17.86 15.57 -10.11
N ASN A 853 -19.16 15.71 -10.27
CA ASN A 853 -20.12 15.49 -9.21
C ASN A 853 -20.75 14.11 -9.43
N ILE A 854 -20.43 13.15 -8.56
CA ILE A 854 -20.85 11.76 -8.68
C ILE A 854 -22.03 11.51 -7.73
N ASP A 855 -23.09 10.91 -8.25
CA ASP A 855 -24.14 10.35 -7.43
C ASP A 855 -23.66 9.08 -6.74
N ALA A 856 -23.73 9.06 -5.41
CA ALA A 856 -23.18 7.99 -4.60
C ALA A 856 -23.91 6.64 -4.75
N LEU A 857 -25.14 6.65 -5.27
CA LEU A 857 -25.94 5.43 -5.45
C LEU A 857 -25.70 4.80 -6.82
N THR A 858 -25.56 5.62 -7.86
CA THR A 858 -25.40 5.17 -9.25
C THR A 858 -23.96 5.12 -9.70
N ASN A 859 -23.05 5.74 -8.94
CA ASN A 859 -21.64 5.94 -9.31
C ASN A 859 -21.44 6.63 -10.67
N VAL A 860 -22.41 7.45 -11.07
CA VAL A 860 -22.44 8.21 -12.33
C VAL A 860 -22.60 9.69 -12.02
N GLY A 861 -21.89 10.54 -12.72
CA GLY A 861 -21.88 11.95 -12.43
C GLY A 861 -21.91 12.86 -13.65
N SER A 862 -21.75 14.16 -13.37
CA SER A 862 -21.61 15.21 -14.37
C SER A 862 -20.24 15.87 -14.24
N LEU A 863 -19.54 16.02 -15.34
CA LEU A 863 -18.24 16.68 -15.42
C LEU A 863 -18.42 18.16 -15.70
N TYR A 864 -17.74 18.98 -14.92
CA TYR A 864 -17.74 20.45 -15.03
C TYR A 864 -16.33 20.99 -15.17
N SER A 865 -16.22 22.18 -15.77
CA SER A 865 -14.97 22.94 -15.81
C SER A 865 -15.16 24.37 -15.32
N VAL A 866 -14.10 24.93 -14.76
CA VAL A 866 -13.98 26.36 -14.44
C VAL A 866 -12.64 26.88 -14.94
N SER A 867 -12.67 27.97 -15.70
CA SER A 867 -11.43 28.61 -16.15
C SER A 867 -10.78 29.44 -15.04
N ASP A 868 -9.46 29.62 -15.10
CA ASP A 868 -8.72 30.51 -14.19
C ASP A 868 -9.30 31.93 -14.10
N LYS A 869 -9.74 32.47 -15.25
CA LYS A 869 -10.43 33.76 -15.30
C LYS A 869 -11.86 33.69 -14.74
N GLY A 870 -12.45 32.49 -14.74
CA GLY A 870 -13.75 32.23 -14.15
C GLY A 870 -13.72 32.28 -12.64
N PHE A 871 -12.68 31.72 -12.00
CA PHE A 871 -12.47 31.79 -10.56
C PHE A 871 -12.37 33.25 -10.09
N SER A 872 -11.54 34.05 -10.73
CA SER A 872 -11.36 35.47 -10.37
C SER A 872 -12.60 36.31 -10.57
N LYS A 873 -13.55 35.90 -11.41
CA LYS A 873 -14.80 36.61 -11.74
C LYS A 873 -16.05 35.93 -11.18
N GLN A 874 -15.87 34.90 -10.35
CA GLN A 874 -16.96 34.10 -9.75
C GLN A 874 -17.99 33.58 -10.78
N LYS A 875 -17.51 33.11 -11.94
CA LYS A 875 -18.37 32.55 -12.97
C LYS A 875 -18.81 31.14 -12.60
N LYS A 876 -20.06 30.83 -12.93
CA LYS A 876 -20.58 29.44 -12.78
C LYS A 876 -19.76 28.46 -13.63
N PRO A 877 -19.54 27.22 -13.11
CA PRO A 877 -18.89 26.15 -13.87
C PRO A 877 -19.66 25.83 -15.16
N VAL A 878 -18.91 25.42 -16.16
CA VAL A 878 -19.42 24.95 -17.44
C VAL A 878 -19.61 23.43 -17.38
N LEU A 879 -20.81 22.96 -17.70
CA LEU A 879 -21.08 21.55 -17.85
C LEU A 879 -20.37 21.02 -19.10
N GLU A 880 -19.47 20.06 -18.94
CA GLU A 880 -18.70 19.47 -20.03
C GLU A 880 -19.28 18.14 -20.52
N SER A 881 -19.80 17.31 -19.61
CA SER A 881 -20.40 16.02 -19.95
C SER A 881 -21.31 15.50 -18.83
N THR A 882 -22.32 14.69 -19.19
CA THR A 882 -23.25 14.03 -18.28
C THR A 882 -23.09 12.50 -18.35
N ASN A 883 -23.62 11.80 -17.34
CA ASN A 883 -23.57 10.34 -17.24
C ASN A 883 -22.12 9.78 -17.24
N VAL A 884 -21.21 10.51 -16.64
CA VAL A 884 -19.79 10.15 -16.59
C VAL A 884 -19.53 9.16 -15.46
N SER A 885 -18.97 8.00 -15.76
CA SER A 885 -18.53 7.00 -14.77
C SER A 885 -17.06 7.17 -14.39
N SER A 886 -16.21 7.61 -15.33
CA SER A 886 -14.81 7.95 -15.05
C SER A 886 -14.26 8.94 -16.07
N VAL A 887 -13.16 9.60 -15.69
CA VAL A 887 -12.42 10.51 -16.57
C VAL A 887 -11.12 9.84 -17.00
N GLU A 888 -10.95 9.65 -18.30
CA GLU A 888 -9.78 8.96 -18.87
C GLU A 888 -8.61 9.91 -19.16
N TYR A 889 -8.91 11.09 -19.67
CA TYR A 889 -7.87 12.05 -20.04
C TYR A 889 -8.43 13.47 -20.10
N ILE A 890 -7.65 14.40 -19.58
CA ILE A 890 -7.89 15.83 -19.68
C ILE A 890 -6.58 16.51 -20.11
N GLY A 891 -6.60 17.24 -21.23
CA GLY A 891 -5.45 18.03 -21.66
C GLY A 891 -5.54 18.50 -23.10
N GLU A 892 -4.80 19.56 -23.41
CA GLU A 892 -4.68 20.16 -24.76
C GLU A 892 -6.00 20.48 -25.45
N GLY A 893 -7.07 20.73 -24.67
CA GLY A 893 -8.41 21.02 -25.18
C GLY A 893 -9.27 19.77 -25.40
N ASN A 894 -8.73 18.57 -25.19
CA ASN A 894 -9.44 17.30 -25.31
C ASN A 894 -9.84 16.76 -23.93
N ILE A 895 -11.03 16.19 -23.85
CA ILE A 895 -11.60 15.59 -22.64
C ILE A 895 -12.19 14.25 -23.06
N PHE A 896 -11.65 13.19 -22.49
CA PHE A 896 -12.16 11.82 -22.69
C PHE A 896 -12.76 11.31 -21.39
N VAL A 897 -13.95 10.77 -21.50
CA VAL A 897 -14.71 10.24 -20.37
C VAL A 897 -15.30 8.88 -20.74
N ASN A 898 -15.42 8.02 -19.75
CA ASN A 898 -16.26 6.83 -19.88
C ASN A 898 -17.66 7.16 -19.36
N LYS A 899 -18.66 6.67 -20.08
CA LYS A 899 -20.04 6.68 -19.65
C LYS A 899 -20.56 5.26 -19.54
N THR A 900 -21.34 4.97 -18.52
CA THR A 900 -21.96 3.67 -18.35
C THR A 900 -23.45 3.75 -18.66
N ASP A 901 -23.97 2.67 -19.24
CA ASP A 901 -25.42 2.49 -19.50
C ASP A 901 -26.15 1.87 -18.30
N GLY A 902 -25.44 1.63 -17.17
CA GLY A 902 -25.96 0.93 -16.00
C GLY A 902 -25.88 -0.61 -16.11
N GLY A 903 -25.52 -1.15 -17.26
CA GLY A 903 -25.33 -2.58 -17.50
C GLY A 903 -23.89 -3.07 -17.37
N GLY A 904 -22.98 -2.20 -16.90
CA GLY A 904 -21.56 -2.55 -16.69
C GLY A 904 -20.65 -2.27 -17.90
N ASN A 905 -21.19 -1.84 -19.03
CA ASN A 905 -20.41 -1.47 -20.20
C ASN A 905 -19.88 -0.03 -20.06
N ASN A 906 -18.63 0.17 -20.41
CA ASN A 906 -17.99 1.49 -20.40
C ASN A 906 -17.77 1.95 -21.82
N ASP A 907 -18.51 2.95 -22.27
CA ASP A 907 -18.37 3.56 -23.58
C ASP A 907 -17.47 4.80 -23.48
N LEU A 908 -16.45 4.90 -24.31
CA LEU A 908 -15.53 6.01 -24.37
C LEU A 908 -16.08 7.15 -25.22
N TYR A 909 -16.13 8.33 -24.66
CA TYR A 909 -16.57 9.55 -25.32
C TYR A 909 -15.46 10.62 -25.32
N GLU A 910 -15.33 11.35 -26.40
CA GLU A 910 -14.66 12.63 -26.44
C GLU A 910 -15.72 13.71 -26.22
N ARG A 911 -15.81 14.28 -25.00
CA ARG A 911 -16.94 15.09 -24.52
C ARG A 911 -18.26 14.34 -24.67
N GLU A 912 -19.12 14.75 -25.62
CA GLU A 912 -20.41 14.13 -25.93
C GLU A 912 -20.38 13.25 -27.21
N LYS A 913 -19.21 13.11 -27.88
CA LYS A 913 -19.04 12.31 -29.08
C LYS A 913 -18.60 10.89 -28.71
N LEU A 914 -19.41 9.90 -29.01
CA LEU A 914 -19.05 8.48 -28.82
C LEU A 914 -17.85 8.12 -29.73
N ILE A 915 -16.79 7.58 -29.14
CA ILE A 915 -15.59 7.12 -29.80
C ILE A 915 -15.61 5.61 -29.99
N ALA A 916 -15.82 4.86 -28.93
CA ALA A 916 -15.86 3.41 -28.95
C ALA A 916 -16.71 2.87 -27.81
N ARG A 917 -17.24 1.64 -27.99
CA ARG A 917 -18.00 0.91 -26.97
C ARG A 917 -17.13 -0.14 -26.29
N ASN A 918 -17.50 -0.52 -25.08
CA ASN A 918 -16.82 -1.53 -24.26
C ASN A 918 -15.33 -1.27 -24.10
N VAL A 919 -14.95 -0.01 -23.86
CA VAL A 919 -13.55 0.38 -23.65
C VAL A 919 -13.13 0.04 -22.23
N GLU A 920 -11.96 -0.54 -22.09
CA GLU A 920 -11.39 -0.81 -20.78
C GLU A 920 -10.99 0.48 -20.08
N VAL A 921 -11.53 0.69 -18.87
CA VAL A 921 -11.27 1.87 -18.04
C VAL A 921 -9.77 1.97 -17.70
N GLY A 922 -9.18 3.14 -17.89
CA GLY A 922 -7.75 3.39 -17.66
C GLY A 922 -6.83 2.98 -18.84
N SER A 923 -7.38 2.43 -19.92
CA SER A 923 -6.56 2.01 -21.06
C SER A 923 -6.16 3.14 -22.00
N LEU A 924 -6.85 4.29 -21.97
CA LEU A 924 -6.57 5.42 -22.85
C LEU A 924 -5.24 6.08 -22.50
N LYS A 925 -4.34 6.17 -23.45
CA LYS A 925 -3.04 6.84 -23.33
C LYS A 925 -2.79 7.74 -24.53
N LYS A 926 -2.25 8.94 -24.28
CA LYS A 926 -1.79 9.82 -25.35
C LYS A 926 -0.49 9.28 -25.91
N THR A 927 -0.37 9.25 -27.24
CA THR A 927 0.86 8.84 -27.92
C THR A 927 1.66 10.08 -28.38
N GLU A 928 2.92 9.88 -28.72
CA GLU A 928 3.74 10.93 -29.35
C GLU A 928 3.65 10.87 -30.91
N PHE A 929 2.72 10.10 -31.46
CA PHE A 929 2.40 10.13 -32.89
C PHE A 929 1.46 11.30 -33.22
N GLY A 930 1.95 12.52 -33.21
CA GLY A 930 1.10 13.70 -33.41
C GLY A 930 0.09 13.89 -32.25
N ASN A 931 -1.21 13.98 -32.60
CA ASN A 931 -2.29 14.10 -31.63
C ASN A 931 -3.04 12.77 -31.39
N ASP A 932 -2.41 11.65 -31.66
CA ASP A 932 -3.06 10.36 -31.60
C ASP A 932 -3.13 9.82 -30.16
N TYR A 933 -4.18 9.09 -29.87
CA TYR A 933 -4.40 8.37 -28.61
C TYR A 933 -4.47 6.87 -28.89
N VAL A 934 -4.05 6.04 -27.96
CA VAL A 934 -4.20 4.59 -28.00
C VAL A 934 -5.07 4.14 -26.85
N PHE A 935 -5.94 3.18 -27.10
CA PHE A 935 -6.75 2.54 -26.07
C PHE A 935 -7.06 1.08 -26.45
N ALA A 936 -7.52 0.32 -25.45
CA ALA A 936 -7.97 -1.06 -25.61
C ALA A 936 -9.47 -1.15 -25.40
N TYR A 937 -10.16 -1.95 -26.22
CA TYR A 937 -11.55 -2.30 -25.97
C TYR A 937 -11.79 -3.80 -26.15
N GLN A 938 -12.70 -4.34 -25.35
CA GLN A 938 -13.09 -5.74 -25.44
C GLN A 938 -14.14 -5.92 -26.55
N VAL A 939 -13.88 -6.88 -27.43
CA VAL A 939 -14.90 -7.31 -28.39
C VAL A 939 -15.79 -8.35 -27.74
N SER A 940 -17.09 -8.21 -27.86
CA SER A 940 -18.08 -9.07 -27.21
C SER A 940 -18.09 -10.54 -27.64
N ASP A 941 -17.13 -10.99 -28.45
CA ASP A 941 -17.01 -12.35 -28.94
C ASP A 941 -15.83 -13.11 -28.33
N THR A 942 -16.17 -14.03 -27.51
CA THR A 942 -15.65 -15.39 -27.27
C THR A 942 -14.18 -15.62 -26.92
N ASP A 943 -13.21 -14.75 -27.19
CA ASP A 943 -11.78 -15.10 -27.09
C ASP A 943 -11.00 -14.38 -25.99
N GLY A 944 -11.60 -13.48 -25.19
CA GLY A 944 -10.91 -12.76 -24.12
C GLY A 944 -9.83 -11.78 -24.58
N PHE A 945 -9.81 -11.44 -25.88
CA PHE A 945 -8.84 -10.51 -26.44
C PHE A 945 -9.33 -9.07 -26.43
N TYR A 946 -8.40 -8.15 -26.19
CA TYR A 946 -8.59 -6.71 -26.32
C TYR A 946 -8.08 -6.25 -27.67
N LYS A 947 -8.86 -5.46 -28.38
CA LYS A 947 -8.38 -4.76 -29.59
C LYS A 947 -7.63 -3.51 -29.19
N ILE A 948 -6.43 -3.34 -29.69
CA ILE A 948 -5.60 -2.15 -29.50
C ILE A 948 -5.79 -1.25 -30.70
N VAL A 949 -6.20 -0.01 -30.43
CA VAL A 949 -6.58 0.94 -31.47
C VAL A 949 -5.92 2.30 -31.27
N LEU A 950 -5.63 2.97 -32.40
CA LEU A 950 -5.25 4.37 -32.43
C LEU A 950 -6.44 5.24 -32.81
N TYR A 951 -6.59 6.36 -32.13
CA TYR A 951 -7.58 7.40 -32.39
C TYR A 951 -6.88 8.74 -32.65
N ASN A 952 -7.15 9.38 -33.77
CA ASN A 952 -6.52 10.63 -34.19
C ASN A 952 -7.45 11.85 -34.11
N GLY A 953 -8.50 11.78 -33.29
CA GLY A 953 -9.53 12.83 -33.18
C GLY A 953 -10.69 12.67 -34.20
N SER A 954 -10.52 11.86 -35.25
CA SER A 954 -11.56 11.64 -36.28
C SER A 954 -11.81 10.18 -36.62
N THR A 955 -10.77 9.38 -36.72
CA THR A 955 -10.82 7.96 -37.15
C THR A 955 -10.15 7.04 -36.13
N ILE A 956 -10.70 5.83 -36.04
CA ILE A 956 -10.13 4.73 -35.26
C ILE A 956 -9.39 3.80 -36.21
N LYS A 957 -8.16 3.43 -35.85
CA LYS A 957 -7.33 2.48 -36.57
C LYS A 957 -6.90 1.34 -35.65
N GLU A 958 -7.36 0.13 -35.96
CA GLU A 958 -6.88 -1.05 -35.24
C GLU A 958 -5.40 -1.30 -35.60
N ILE A 959 -4.58 -1.52 -34.55
CA ILE A 959 -3.14 -1.81 -34.70
C ILE A 959 -2.79 -3.22 -34.21
N GLY A 960 -3.68 -3.88 -33.50
CA GLY A 960 -3.48 -5.27 -33.07
C GLY A 960 -4.51 -5.75 -32.07
N SER A 961 -4.34 -6.98 -31.62
CA SER A 961 -5.12 -7.60 -30.55
C SER A 961 -4.18 -8.05 -29.44
N SER A 962 -4.58 -7.87 -28.20
CA SER A 962 -3.81 -8.24 -27.01
C SER A 962 -4.64 -9.07 -26.04
N LEU A 963 -3.96 -9.91 -25.25
CA LEU A 963 -4.60 -10.65 -24.16
C LEU A 963 -4.73 -9.82 -22.87
N ASP A 964 -3.96 -8.76 -22.76
CA ASP A 964 -3.93 -7.95 -21.55
C ASP A 964 -4.53 -6.58 -21.82
N LYS A 965 -5.29 -6.08 -20.87
CA LYS A 965 -5.87 -4.74 -20.89
C LYS A 965 -4.82 -3.64 -20.69
N ASP A 966 -3.77 -3.92 -19.94
CA ASP A 966 -2.73 -2.95 -19.56
C ASP A 966 -1.52 -2.88 -20.50
N VAL A 967 -1.64 -3.35 -21.72
CA VAL A 967 -0.58 -3.90 -22.55
C VAL A 967 0.14 -2.92 -23.40
N VAL A 968 -0.12 -1.67 -23.27
CA VAL A 968 0.56 -0.74 -24.17
C VAL A 968 1.74 -0.09 -23.49
N ALA A 969 2.94 -0.60 -23.78
CA ALA A 969 4.16 0.12 -23.49
C ALA A 969 4.39 1.17 -24.56
N LEU A 970 4.35 2.46 -24.15
CA LEU A 970 4.54 3.59 -25.05
C LEU A 970 5.99 4.06 -25.00
N SER A 971 6.67 4.03 -26.14
CA SER A 971 7.86 4.84 -26.36
C SER A 971 7.52 5.99 -27.32
N LYS A 972 8.40 6.98 -27.43
CA LYS A 972 8.22 8.14 -28.35
C LYS A 972 7.90 7.76 -29.79
N ARG A 973 8.25 6.56 -30.21
CA ARG A 973 8.13 6.13 -31.61
C ARG A 973 7.54 4.75 -31.79
N LYS A 974 7.17 4.06 -30.72
CA LYS A 974 6.69 2.68 -30.78
C LYS A 974 5.63 2.41 -29.73
N ILE A 975 4.67 1.58 -30.07
CA ILE A 975 3.66 1.04 -29.17
C ILE A 975 3.88 -0.46 -29.13
N TYR A 976 4.25 -0.98 -27.98
CA TYR A 976 4.47 -2.41 -27.78
C TYR A 976 3.22 -3.05 -27.19
N PHE A 977 2.89 -4.24 -27.66
CA PHE A 977 1.78 -5.04 -27.13
C PHE A 977 2.04 -6.53 -27.31
N ARG A 978 1.41 -7.32 -26.47
CA ARG A 978 1.50 -8.78 -26.49
C ARG A 978 0.31 -9.36 -27.24
N THR A 979 0.56 -10.24 -28.17
CA THR A 979 -0.46 -10.91 -28.98
C THR A 979 -0.32 -12.42 -28.90
N LYS A 980 -1.37 -13.17 -29.28
CA LYS A 980 -1.32 -14.63 -29.33
C LYS A 980 -0.30 -15.09 -30.35
N GLY A 981 0.67 -15.90 -29.92
CA GLY A 981 1.62 -16.63 -30.78
C GLY A 981 1.14 -18.05 -31.02
N ASN A 982 1.97 -18.85 -31.71
CA ASN A 982 1.63 -20.23 -32.02
C ASN A 982 1.68 -21.19 -30.83
N VAL A 983 2.56 -20.92 -29.85
CA VAL A 983 2.78 -21.74 -28.63
C VAL A 983 2.63 -20.91 -27.38
N MET A 984 3.14 -19.69 -27.41
CA MET A 984 3.10 -18.70 -26.32
C MET A 984 2.62 -17.36 -26.87
N PHE A 985 3.09 -16.25 -26.32
CA PHE A 985 2.77 -14.92 -26.82
C PHE A 985 3.89 -14.36 -27.69
N ASP A 986 3.52 -13.50 -28.61
CA ASP A 986 4.46 -12.72 -29.39
C ASP A 986 4.40 -11.27 -28.96
N ILE A 987 5.54 -10.64 -28.78
CA ILE A 987 5.63 -9.20 -28.65
C ILE A 987 5.66 -8.58 -30.03
N LYS A 988 4.71 -7.70 -30.30
CA LYS A 988 4.67 -6.87 -31.50
C LYS A 988 4.81 -5.40 -31.13
N PHE A 989 5.22 -4.60 -32.07
CA PHE A 989 5.21 -3.16 -31.91
C PHE A 989 4.70 -2.47 -33.17
N PHE A 990 4.01 -1.35 -32.95
CA PHE A 990 3.61 -0.41 -34.00
C PHE A 990 4.58 0.77 -34.00
N ASN A 991 5.12 1.14 -35.14
CA ASN A 991 6.11 2.21 -35.28
C ASN A 991 5.55 3.50 -35.92
N GLY A 992 4.26 3.73 -35.81
CA GLY A 992 3.56 4.85 -36.43
C GLY A 992 3.03 4.56 -37.85
N SER A 993 3.55 3.54 -38.53
CA SER A 993 3.11 3.15 -39.90
C SER A 993 2.70 1.70 -40.01
N LYS A 994 3.49 0.79 -39.50
CA LYS A 994 3.32 -0.67 -39.62
C LYS A 994 3.53 -1.37 -38.27
N VAL A 995 2.80 -2.49 -38.08
CA VAL A 995 3.05 -3.45 -37.03
C VAL A 995 4.17 -4.39 -37.44
N LYS A 996 5.11 -4.63 -36.55
CA LYS A 996 6.25 -5.55 -36.75
C LYS A 996 6.33 -6.53 -35.59
N SER A 997 6.79 -7.75 -35.86
CA SER A 997 7.18 -8.69 -34.81
C SER A 997 8.45 -8.18 -34.12
N TYR A 998 8.48 -8.27 -32.78
CA TYR A 998 9.64 -7.93 -31.98
C TYR A 998 10.30 -9.18 -31.42
N ARG A 999 9.51 -10.06 -30.79
CA ARG A 999 9.93 -11.35 -30.30
C ARG A 999 8.76 -12.34 -30.34
N GLU A 1000 9.04 -13.59 -30.62
CA GLU A 1000 8.08 -14.68 -30.63
C GLU A 1000 8.30 -15.60 -29.41
N ASN A 1001 7.22 -16.30 -28.96
CA ASN A 1001 7.25 -17.28 -27.87
C ASN A 1001 7.66 -16.70 -26.50
N VAL A 1002 7.06 -15.60 -26.12
CA VAL A 1002 7.30 -14.89 -24.85
C VAL A 1002 6.17 -15.19 -23.88
N THR A 1003 6.47 -15.41 -22.61
CA THR A 1003 5.47 -15.60 -21.57
C THR A 1003 5.02 -14.28 -20.96
N GLU A 1004 5.92 -13.31 -20.79
CA GLU A 1004 5.64 -11.99 -20.23
C GLU A 1004 6.59 -10.94 -20.80
N PHE A 1005 6.15 -9.66 -20.85
CA PHE A 1005 7.08 -8.55 -21.09
C PHE A 1005 6.72 -7.34 -20.23
N LYS A 1006 7.71 -6.52 -19.95
CA LYS A 1006 7.55 -5.21 -19.31
C LYS A 1006 8.36 -4.15 -20.06
N TYR A 1007 7.89 -2.92 -19.99
CA TYR A 1007 8.60 -1.77 -20.53
C TYR A 1007 9.07 -0.90 -19.35
N ILE A 1008 10.37 -0.65 -19.30
CA ILE A 1008 10.98 0.20 -18.30
C ILE A 1008 11.31 1.53 -18.96
N GLN A 1009 10.71 2.59 -18.46
CA GLN A 1009 11.01 3.96 -18.89
C GLN A 1009 12.09 4.57 -17.98
N TYR A 1010 13.04 5.26 -18.58
CA TYR A 1010 14.13 5.94 -17.84
C TYR A 1010 13.74 7.35 -17.41
#